data_d22234a482d79b3c12a40cf042e30d21
#
_entry.id   d22234a482d79b3c12a40cf042e30d21
#
_cell.length_a   1.000
_cell.length_b   1.000
_cell.length_c   1.000
_cell.angle_alpha   90.00
_cell.angle_beta   90.00
_cell.angle_gamma   90.00
#
_symmetry.space_group_name_H-M   'P 1'
#
loop_
_entity.id
_entity.type
_entity.pdbx_description
1 polymer ?
#
loop_
_entity_poly.entity_id
_entity_poly.type
_entity_poly.pdbx_seq_one_letter_code
_entity_poly.pdbx_strand_id
1 'polypeptide(L)'
;MNQKTKLISNLLVSFSVMLLLLGSLFQTAIIAQANGTLKGKIIDAANGDPLIGANVLIVGTQNGAAANYKGEYSVKVAPGKYKVKGSFVGYRSKTFTVVIKANKTTIQNFALHEDLIGTEEVVVVGSRRSNRTVVNSPVPVDVLTPKDIEKTGATQTTTLLKMLVPSFNQPENTITDGSDEVRPASIRGMNPDHVLVLVNGKRRHSSALIHVNGSIGRGSSGTDLNAIPIGAIERIEVLRDGASAQYGSDAIAGVINIILKKKVGLDVSATAGENITTQTRGYLESEGNRPGENASTYSWDGKTENVNITDGFATTLNLGYGFKVNKTGTIYISGVYVNHNGTNRAGLDPRQQYFNIDWATTNKTPDPREKTFNRLNHHWGDSRTVDIGVFLNSDIPLNDNLRFYAFGGYTYRKGFAGGFYRRSLDNRNVRAIYPDGFLPKISPKIYDGSIVAGLKGNFGKWSYDFSQTYGTNTFNFNTFNTLNASFGTNSKTSFDDGSLKAAQAVSTADFLRTYDIGTAEPLNVAVGAEFRWENYQIVAGEPMSYENGGVPVLDGPNAGNPAPVGSQVFPGFSPKNAQNQSRTNFGVYVDFENNVLKNWTVGIAARYENYSDFGSAFAGKLATRYEFVKGFALRGAISNGFRAPSLSQAYFSSIATNFIGGVPFEVGTFPVNTSVAKALGAKPLDAEKSVNYSAGLTFQQNNFDLTVDGYLITLKDRVVLSENFTGSGVKTFLNGLGINATGGRYFTNAVNTKTYGVDITAKYGVQLNENSTLRFIVAMNFNKNEITNKNEIITPPEISAITSIPLMGRVEQGRIEKGQPLTSWNFSGSYNYDKFGLTVRVMRYGEFSILNNDPTRDQTYGNVWNADLDFSYKLMQNLTLAVGSNNIFDTYPDKTIKKNSFHGIFPYSSLSPSGFNGRFIYARLNVSM
;
A
#
# COMPACT_ATOMS: atom_id res chain seq x y z
N MET A 1 -29.26 -12.26 24.41
CA MET A 1 -29.33 -12.17 22.92
C MET A 1 -28.11 -11.35 22.46
N ASN A 2 -27.17 -12.02 21.82
CA ASN A 2 -25.82 -11.52 21.57
C ASN A 2 -25.80 -10.23 20.72
N GLN A 3 -24.88 -9.31 21.01
CA GLN A 3 -24.64 -8.06 20.25
C GLN A 3 -24.51 -8.29 18.73
N LYS A 4 -23.99 -9.44 18.31
CA LYS A 4 -23.91 -9.84 16.88
C LYS A 4 -25.27 -10.00 16.21
N THR A 5 -26.26 -10.53 16.92
CA THR A 5 -27.62 -10.70 16.39
C THR A 5 -28.37 -9.37 16.28
N LYS A 6 -28.12 -8.43 17.20
CA LYS A 6 -28.65 -7.05 17.09
C LYS A 6 -28.05 -6.27 15.94
N LEU A 7 -26.75 -6.47 15.65
CA LEU A 7 -26.06 -5.78 14.55
C LEU A 7 -26.58 -6.24 13.18
N ILE A 8 -26.75 -7.55 12.99
CA ILE A 8 -27.30 -8.14 11.76
C ILE A 8 -28.77 -7.74 11.57
N SER A 9 -29.55 -7.72 12.66
CA SER A 9 -30.94 -7.27 12.65
C SER A 9 -31.04 -5.77 12.28
N ASN A 10 -30.21 -4.91 12.84
CA ASN A 10 -30.21 -3.48 12.54
C ASN A 10 -29.72 -3.19 11.09
N LEU A 11 -28.77 -3.95 10.55
CA LEU A 11 -28.33 -3.86 9.16
C LEU A 11 -29.44 -4.30 8.19
N LEU A 12 -30.14 -5.36 8.49
CA LEU A 12 -31.29 -5.85 7.69
C LEU A 12 -32.48 -4.89 7.76
N VAL A 13 -32.76 -4.32 8.93
CA VAL A 13 -33.85 -3.33 9.11
C VAL A 13 -33.52 -2.01 8.39
N SER A 14 -32.27 -1.52 8.49
CA SER A 14 -31.86 -0.31 7.78
C SER A 14 -31.91 -0.47 6.25
N PHE A 15 -31.54 -1.65 5.74
CA PHE A 15 -31.65 -1.98 4.32
C PHE A 15 -33.12 -2.11 3.85
N SER A 16 -33.96 -2.71 4.66
CA SER A 16 -35.42 -2.86 4.38
C SER A 16 -36.15 -1.53 4.42
N VAL A 17 -35.82 -0.65 5.37
CA VAL A 17 -36.43 0.70 5.47
C VAL A 17 -35.98 1.58 4.31
N MET A 18 -34.72 1.47 3.87
CA MET A 18 -34.22 2.21 2.70
C MET A 18 -34.89 1.73 1.40
N LEU A 19 -35.16 0.43 1.26
CA LEU A 19 -35.90 -0.15 0.12
C LEU A 19 -37.39 0.28 0.10
N LEU A 20 -38.02 0.39 1.26
CA LEU A 20 -39.43 0.82 1.38
C LEU A 20 -39.62 2.33 1.14
N LEU A 21 -38.69 3.16 1.58
CA LEU A 21 -38.69 4.62 1.31
C LEU A 21 -38.45 4.93 -0.17
N LEU A 22 -37.63 4.13 -0.87
CA LEU A 22 -37.40 4.26 -2.31
C LEU A 22 -38.61 3.77 -3.16
N GLY A 23 -39.37 2.79 -2.69
CA GLY A 23 -40.53 2.26 -3.40
C GLY A 23 -41.74 3.22 -3.47
N SER A 24 -41.82 4.20 -2.56
CA SER A 24 -42.94 5.16 -2.49
C SER A 24 -42.75 6.43 -3.35
N LEU A 25 -41.55 6.64 -3.94
CA LEU A 25 -41.26 7.86 -4.71
C LEU A 25 -41.42 7.70 -6.23
N PHE A 26 -41.83 6.51 -6.74
CA PHE A 26 -41.81 6.25 -8.18
C PHE A 26 -43.17 5.83 -8.75
N GLN A 27 -44.15 6.73 -8.78
CA GLN A 27 -45.31 6.57 -9.65
C GLN A 27 -45.35 7.70 -10.69
N THR A 28 -44.63 7.49 -11.83
CA THR A 28 -44.87 8.29 -13.04
C THR A 28 -45.00 7.36 -14.23
N ALA A 29 -46.02 7.54 -15.02
CA ALA A 29 -46.36 6.76 -16.21
C ALA A 29 -45.23 6.89 -17.28
N ILE A 30 -44.70 5.76 -17.73
CA ILE A 30 -43.69 5.66 -18.79
C ILE A 30 -44.39 5.54 -20.15
N ILE A 31 -44.24 6.55 -21.00
CA ILE A 31 -44.47 6.40 -22.44
C ILE A 31 -43.23 5.70 -23.03
N ALA A 32 -43.40 4.45 -23.41
CA ALA A 32 -42.30 3.66 -24.01
C ALA A 32 -41.98 4.17 -25.44
N GLN A 33 -40.92 4.92 -25.61
CA GLN A 33 -40.39 5.27 -26.90
C GLN A 33 -39.75 4.01 -27.55
N ALA A 34 -40.12 3.66 -28.75
CA ALA A 34 -39.61 2.50 -29.47
C ALA A 34 -38.11 2.66 -29.80
N ASN A 35 -37.26 1.92 -29.10
CA ASN A 35 -35.80 1.93 -29.27
C ASN A 35 -35.35 1.20 -30.55
N GLY A 36 -34.24 1.65 -31.14
CA GLY A 36 -33.47 0.87 -32.07
C GLY A 36 -32.36 0.07 -31.37
N THR A 37 -31.73 -0.86 -32.07
CA THR A 37 -30.63 -1.67 -31.53
C THR A 37 -29.35 -1.40 -32.31
N LEU A 38 -28.28 -1.01 -31.65
CA LEU A 38 -26.93 -0.97 -32.21
C LEU A 38 -26.20 -2.27 -31.85
N LYS A 39 -25.68 -2.98 -32.86
CA LYS A 39 -24.91 -4.21 -32.71
C LYS A 39 -23.60 -4.13 -33.48
N GLY A 40 -22.66 -5.00 -33.18
CA GLY A 40 -21.41 -5.12 -33.92
C GLY A 40 -20.40 -6.01 -33.22
N LYS A 41 -19.20 -6.03 -33.76
CA LYS A 41 -18.06 -6.77 -33.22
C LYS A 41 -16.89 -5.84 -33.06
N ILE A 42 -16.10 -6.04 -31.96
CA ILE A 42 -14.84 -5.35 -31.72
C ILE A 42 -13.71 -6.37 -31.77
N ILE A 43 -12.73 -6.12 -32.64
CA ILE A 43 -11.59 -7.00 -32.86
C ILE A 43 -10.27 -6.23 -32.82
N ASP A 44 -9.20 -6.94 -32.56
CA ASP A 44 -7.84 -6.49 -32.84
C ASP A 44 -7.65 -6.33 -34.37
N ALA A 45 -7.19 -5.16 -34.78
CA ALA A 45 -6.98 -4.86 -36.20
C ALA A 45 -5.80 -5.63 -36.82
N ALA A 46 -4.85 -6.10 -36.01
CA ALA A 46 -3.64 -6.77 -36.50
C ALA A 46 -3.85 -8.28 -36.76
N ASN A 47 -4.63 -8.94 -35.87
CA ASN A 47 -4.79 -10.41 -35.94
C ASN A 47 -6.23 -10.89 -36.03
N GLY A 48 -7.22 -9.97 -35.93
CA GLY A 48 -8.65 -10.30 -36.00
C GLY A 48 -9.25 -10.92 -34.75
N ASP A 49 -8.48 -11.06 -33.67
CA ASP A 49 -8.93 -11.62 -32.40
C ASP A 49 -10.03 -10.79 -31.77
N PRO A 50 -11.03 -11.40 -31.13
CA PRO A 50 -12.09 -10.69 -30.43
C PRO A 50 -11.55 -9.98 -29.18
N LEU A 51 -11.83 -8.68 -29.04
CA LEU A 51 -11.45 -7.90 -27.86
C LEU A 51 -12.53 -8.05 -26.79
N ILE A 52 -12.38 -9.05 -25.95
CA ILE A 52 -13.33 -9.44 -24.90
C ILE A 52 -13.41 -8.37 -23.82
N GLY A 53 -14.63 -7.88 -23.53
CA GLY A 53 -14.82 -6.80 -22.56
C GLY A 53 -14.55 -5.40 -23.09
N ALA A 54 -14.22 -5.25 -24.38
CA ALA A 54 -14.11 -3.94 -25.02
C ALA A 54 -15.41 -3.15 -24.87
N ASN A 55 -15.31 -1.85 -24.64
CA ASN A 55 -16.46 -1.00 -24.39
C ASN A 55 -16.92 -0.30 -25.66
N VAL A 56 -18.23 -0.35 -25.91
CA VAL A 56 -18.89 0.51 -26.87
C VAL A 56 -19.76 1.50 -26.15
N LEU A 57 -19.62 2.77 -26.46
CA LEU A 57 -20.34 3.84 -25.80
C LEU A 57 -20.97 4.81 -26.81
N ILE A 58 -22.19 5.23 -26.52
CA ILE A 58 -22.85 6.34 -27.19
C ILE A 58 -22.35 7.65 -26.60
N VAL A 59 -21.48 8.36 -27.30
CA VAL A 59 -20.81 9.57 -26.82
C VAL A 59 -21.83 10.62 -26.39
N GLY A 60 -21.66 11.21 -25.22
CA GLY A 60 -22.59 12.16 -24.64
C GLY A 60 -23.74 11.53 -23.85
N THR A 61 -23.74 10.20 -23.70
CA THR A 61 -24.70 9.46 -22.86
C THR A 61 -23.98 8.48 -21.95
N GLN A 62 -24.72 7.84 -21.05
CA GLN A 62 -24.24 6.70 -20.27
C GLN A 62 -24.55 5.34 -20.93
N ASN A 63 -25.19 5.37 -22.10
CA ASN A 63 -25.58 4.15 -22.77
C ASN A 63 -24.38 3.51 -23.49
N GLY A 64 -24.06 2.29 -23.10
CA GLY A 64 -22.99 1.51 -23.68
C GLY A 64 -23.14 0.02 -23.40
N ALA A 65 -22.26 -0.78 -23.97
CA ALA A 65 -22.17 -2.21 -23.71
C ALA A 65 -20.71 -2.66 -23.75
N ALA A 66 -20.36 -3.66 -22.93
CA ALA A 66 -19.13 -4.39 -23.09
C ALA A 66 -19.28 -5.51 -24.12
N ALA A 67 -18.24 -5.72 -24.93
CA ALA A 67 -18.19 -6.80 -25.87
C ALA A 67 -18.11 -8.17 -25.16
N ASN A 68 -18.81 -9.15 -25.70
CA ASN A 68 -18.79 -10.51 -25.20
C ASN A 68 -17.49 -11.25 -25.61
N TYR A 69 -17.39 -12.53 -25.25
CA TYR A 69 -16.24 -13.40 -25.56
C TYR A 69 -15.96 -13.61 -27.06
N LYS A 70 -16.93 -13.29 -27.93
CA LYS A 70 -16.75 -13.24 -29.40
C LYS A 70 -16.43 -11.85 -29.94
N GLY A 71 -16.23 -10.87 -29.03
CA GLY A 71 -16.09 -9.47 -29.33
C GLY A 71 -17.41 -8.77 -29.74
N GLU A 72 -18.57 -9.43 -29.62
CA GLU A 72 -19.86 -8.90 -30.02
C GLU A 72 -20.48 -8.03 -28.96
N TYR A 73 -21.15 -6.95 -29.37
CA TYR A 73 -21.87 -6.05 -28.47
C TYR A 73 -23.27 -5.74 -28.96
N SER A 74 -24.15 -5.34 -28.05
CA SER A 74 -25.52 -4.92 -28.37
C SER A 74 -26.00 -3.86 -27.38
N VAL A 75 -26.48 -2.72 -27.88
CA VAL A 75 -26.99 -1.59 -27.10
C VAL A 75 -28.35 -1.19 -27.66
N LYS A 76 -29.37 -1.04 -26.76
CA LYS A 76 -30.66 -0.42 -27.13
C LYS A 76 -30.52 1.09 -26.94
N VAL A 77 -30.89 1.84 -28.00
CA VAL A 77 -30.73 3.31 -28.07
C VAL A 77 -31.96 3.93 -28.69
N ALA A 78 -32.38 5.07 -28.17
CA ALA A 78 -33.46 5.85 -28.79
C ALA A 78 -33.10 6.22 -30.25
N PRO A 79 -34.07 6.34 -31.16
CA PRO A 79 -33.79 6.78 -32.52
C PRO A 79 -33.08 8.13 -32.57
N GLY A 80 -32.08 8.26 -33.43
CA GLY A 80 -31.28 9.48 -33.51
C GLY A 80 -29.94 9.29 -34.23
N LYS A 81 -29.21 10.38 -34.41
CA LYS A 81 -27.84 10.39 -34.95
C LYS A 81 -26.86 10.50 -33.80
N TYR A 82 -25.97 9.52 -33.63
CA TYR A 82 -25.05 9.40 -32.51
C TYR A 82 -23.60 9.22 -32.96
N LYS A 83 -22.65 9.72 -32.15
CA LYS A 83 -21.26 9.28 -32.21
C LYS A 83 -21.11 8.07 -31.30
N VAL A 84 -20.55 6.98 -31.81
CA VAL A 84 -20.33 5.74 -31.10
C VAL A 84 -18.83 5.48 -31.00
N LYS A 85 -18.32 5.37 -29.77
CA LYS A 85 -16.91 5.12 -29.51
C LYS A 85 -16.71 3.67 -29.07
N GLY A 86 -15.86 2.94 -29.80
CA GLY A 86 -15.33 1.63 -29.40
C GLY A 86 -13.97 1.81 -28.75
N SER A 87 -13.74 1.21 -27.59
CA SER A 87 -12.49 1.30 -26.82
C SER A 87 -12.17 0.01 -26.08
N PHE A 88 -10.88 -0.29 -25.95
CA PHE A 88 -10.37 -1.41 -25.16
C PHE A 88 -9.04 -1.02 -24.52
N VAL A 89 -8.73 -1.55 -23.34
CA VAL A 89 -7.46 -1.27 -22.64
C VAL A 89 -6.28 -1.73 -23.49
N GLY A 90 -5.31 -0.84 -23.70
CA GLY A 90 -4.16 -1.09 -24.57
C GLY A 90 -4.42 -0.90 -26.06
N TYR A 91 -5.58 -0.36 -26.46
CA TYR A 91 -5.94 -0.12 -27.86
C TYR A 91 -6.40 1.32 -28.11
N ARG A 92 -6.08 1.86 -29.30
CA ARG A 92 -6.59 3.16 -29.74
C ARG A 92 -8.09 3.08 -30.00
N SER A 93 -8.85 3.96 -29.39
CA SER A 93 -10.29 4.02 -29.59
C SER A 93 -10.65 4.52 -30.97
N LYS A 94 -11.77 4.02 -31.52
CA LYS A 94 -12.37 4.52 -32.79
C LYS A 94 -13.76 5.05 -32.52
N THR A 95 -14.10 6.17 -33.17
CA THR A 95 -15.43 6.78 -33.09
C THR A 95 -16.07 6.88 -34.45
N PHE A 96 -17.29 6.35 -34.59
CA PHE A 96 -18.09 6.43 -35.80
C PHE A 96 -19.38 7.21 -35.54
N THR A 97 -19.89 7.87 -36.59
CA THR A 97 -21.21 8.47 -36.53
C THR A 97 -22.20 7.48 -37.10
N VAL A 98 -23.22 7.09 -36.34
CA VAL A 98 -24.26 6.14 -36.73
C VAL A 98 -25.65 6.74 -36.59
N VAL A 99 -26.58 6.29 -37.43
CA VAL A 99 -28.00 6.67 -37.37
C VAL A 99 -28.81 5.47 -36.87
N ILE A 100 -29.43 5.62 -35.72
CA ILE A 100 -30.30 4.61 -35.11
C ILE A 100 -31.76 4.89 -35.52
N LYS A 101 -32.44 3.88 -36.04
CA LYS A 101 -33.87 3.95 -36.41
C LYS A 101 -34.70 3.13 -35.46
N ALA A 102 -35.94 3.56 -35.16
CA ALA A 102 -36.86 2.85 -34.29
C ALA A 102 -37.11 1.41 -34.80
N ASN A 103 -37.11 0.44 -33.90
CA ASN A 103 -37.36 -0.98 -34.16
C ASN A 103 -36.41 -1.62 -35.21
N LYS A 104 -35.28 -0.97 -35.56
CA LYS A 104 -34.28 -1.52 -36.49
C LYS A 104 -32.94 -1.77 -35.81
N THR A 105 -32.20 -2.75 -36.32
CA THR A 105 -30.81 -3.01 -35.93
C THR A 105 -29.86 -2.25 -36.86
N THR A 106 -28.98 -1.46 -36.29
CA THR A 106 -27.83 -0.82 -36.95
C THR A 106 -26.57 -1.62 -36.60
N ILE A 107 -25.78 -1.99 -37.60
CA ILE A 107 -24.52 -2.73 -37.37
C ILE A 107 -23.34 -1.77 -37.51
N GLN A 108 -22.46 -1.76 -36.52
CA GLN A 108 -21.19 -1.04 -36.55
C GLN A 108 -20.07 -1.91 -35.94
N ASN A 109 -19.08 -2.27 -36.75
CA ASN A 109 -17.91 -3.03 -36.29
C ASN A 109 -16.74 -2.09 -35.99
N PHE A 110 -15.89 -2.51 -35.07
CA PHE A 110 -14.65 -1.81 -34.71
C PHE A 110 -13.46 -2.76 -34.85
N ALA A 111 -12.48 -2.37 -35.68
CA ALA A 111 -11.14 -2.95 -35.67
C ALA A 111 -10.20 -1.93 -34.99
N LEU A 112 -9.75 -2.24 -33.79
CA LEU A 112 -8.90 -1.36 -32.99
C LEU A 112 -7.43 -1.73 -33.18
N HIS A 113 -6.57 -0.74 -33.32
CA HIS A 113 -5.12 -0.93 -33.30
C HIS A 113 -4.59 -0.79 -31.87
N GLU A 114 -3.53 -1.54 -31.57
CA GLU A 114 -2.86 -1.41 -30.29
C GLU A 114 -2.41 0.04 -30.05
N ASP A 115 -2.64 0.52 -28.82
CA ASP A 115 -2.13 1.81 -28.36
C ASP A 115 -0.75 1.61 -27.72
N LEU A 116 0.28 1.85 -28.50
CA LEU A 116 1.67 1.66 -28.07
C LEU A 116 2.09 2.53 -26.88
N ILE A 117 1.36 3.60 -26.62
CA ILE A 117 1.72 4.58 -25.58
C ILE A 117 0.67 4.71 -24.46
N GLY A 118 -0.47 4.02 -24.59
CA GLY A 118 -1.51 3.94 -23.54
C GLY A 118 -2.21 5.28 -23.25
N THR A 119 -2.37 6.14 -24.27
CA THR A 119 -2.92 7.50 -24.13
C THR A 119 -4.43 7.56 -24.11
N GLU A 120 -5.04 6.62 -24.83
CA GLU A 120 -6.49 6.52 -24.95
C GLU A 120 -7.11 5.57 -23.93
N GLU A 121 -6.34 5.16 -22.92
CA GLU A 121 -6.87 4.32 -21.86
C GLU A 121 -7.92 5.06 -21.05
N VAL A 122 -9.10 4.43 -20.96
CA VAL A 122 -10.22 4.95 -20.18
C VAL A 122 -9.93 4.74 -18.70
N VAL A 123 -9.95 5.83 -17.93
CA VAL A 123 -9.77 5.81 -16.48
C VAL A 123 -11.12 5.83 -15.77
N VAL A 124 -11.17 5.14 -14.63
CA VAL A 124 -12.35 5.09 -13.76
C VAL A 124 -12.22 6.11 -12.62
N VAL A 125 -10.98 6.47 -12.24
CA VAL A 125 -10.73 7.45 -11.18
C VAL A 125 -10.59 8.87 -11.70
N GLY A 126 -10.88 9.84 -10.83
CA GLY A 126 -10.74 11.27 -11.12
C GLY A 126 -11.92 11.90 -11.86
N SER A 127 -12.90 11.10 -12.31
CA SER A 127 -14.14 11.55 -12.93
C SER A 127 -15.24 10.52 -12.73
N ARG A 128 -16.48 10.98 -12.52
CA ARG A 128 -17.68 10.11 -12.50
C ARG A 128 -18.24 9.85 -13.89
N ARG A 129 -17.66 10.50 -14.88
CA ARG A 129 -18.05 10.33 -16.29
C ARG A 129 -17.33 9.11 -16.88
N SER A 130 -18.07 8.16 -17.42
CA SER A 130 -17.52 7.07 -18.19
C SER A 130 -16.88 7.62 -19.47
N ASN A 131 -15.62 7.33 -19.78
CA ASN A 131 -14.84 7.65 -21.01
C ASN A 131 -13.77 8.72 -20.90
N ARG A 132 -13.40 9.16 -19.74
CA ARG A 132 -12.20 9.98 -19.62
C ARG A 132 -10.97 9.14 -19.92
N THR A 133 -10.15 9.61 -20.81
CA THR A 133 -8.81 9.04 -21.05
C THR A 133 -7.79 9.76 -20.17
N VAL A 134 -6.63 9.15 -19.97
CA VAL A 134 -5.52 9.73 -19.19
C VAL A 134 -5.24 11.18 -19.59
N VAL A 135 -5.12 11.43 -20.91
CA VAL A 135 -4.77 12.75 -21.45
C VAL A 135 -5.93 13.75 -21.33
N ASN A 136 -7.18 13.29 -21.43
CA ASN A 136 -8.36 14.14 -21.35
C ASN A 136 -8.89 14.33 -19.92
N SER A 137 -8.22 13.73 -18.93
CA SER A 137 -8.55 13.93 -17.52
C SER A 137 -8.17 15.34 -17.05
N PRO A 138 -9.05 16.05 -16.33
CA PRO A 138 -8.72 17.33 -15.72
C PRO A 138 -7.75 17.23 -14.55
N VAL A 139 -7.40 16.02 -14.14
CA VAL A 139 -6.47 15.69 -13.04
C VAL A 139 -5.47 14.63 -13.49
N PRO A 140 -4.25 14.58 -12.90
CA PRO A 140 -3.22 13.61 -13.28
C PRO A 140 -3.58 12.19 -12.86
N VAL A 141 -3.61 11.26 -13.82
CA VAL A 141 -3.83 9.82 -13.59
C VAL A 141 -2.79 9.02 -14.37
N ASP A 142 -2.13 8.08 -13.69
CA ASP A 142 -1.30 7.07 -14.34
C ASP A 142 -2.08 5.76 -14.46
N VAL A 143 -1.89 5.05 -15.56
CA VAL A 143 -2.45 3.71 -15.77
C VAL A 143 -1.30 2.74 -16.02
N LEU A 144 -1.21 1.71 -15.17
CA LEU A 144 -0.30 0.59 -15.33
C LEU A 144 -1.07 -0.53 -16.05
N THR A 145 -0.70 -0.77 -17.29
CA THR A 145 -1.39 -1.73 -18.15
C THR A 145 -1.00 -3.18 -17.81
N PRO A 146 -1.77 -4.19 -18.25
CA PRO A 146 -1.36 -5.59 -18.10
C PRO A 146 0.04 -5.86 -18.64
N LYS A 147 0.39 -5.27 -19.79
CA LYS A 147 1.72 -5.40 -20.39
C LYS A 147 2.84 -4.75 -19.58
N ASP A 148 2.57 -3.61 -18.92
CA ASP A 148 3.54 -2.98 -18.04
C ASP A 148 3.77 -3.85 -16.80
N ILE A 149 2.70 -4.43 -16.25
CA ILE A 149 2.73 -5.34 -15.10
C ILE A 149 3.55 -6.60 -15.40
N GLU A 150 3.26 -7.25 -16.52
CA GLU A 150 3.93 -8.49 -16.92
C GLU A 150 5.45 -8.35 -17.09
N LYS A 151 5.95 -7.19 -17.50
CA LYS A 151 7.37 -6.94 -17.80
C LYS A 151 8.23 -6.58 -16.59
N THR A 152 7.76 -6.75 -15.36
CA THR A 152 8.50 -6.31 -14.16
C THR A 152 9.23 -7.42 -13.44
N GLY A 153 8.80 -8.68 -13.56
CA GLY A 153 9.27 -9.76 -12.70
C GLY A 153 8.92 -9.59 -11.22
N ALA A 154 8.09 -8.60 -10.88
CA ALA A 154 7.65 -8.36 -9.52
C ALA A 154 6.78 -9.51 -9.01
N THR A 155 7.01 -9.94 -7.78
CA THR A 155 6.23 -10.98 -7.11
C THR A 155 5.19 -10.41 -6.15
N GLN A 156 5.28 -9.13 -5.82
CA GLN A 156 4.40 -8.41 -4.89
C GLN A 156 3.85 -7.12 -5.52
N THR A 157 2.60 -6.78 -5.21
CA THR A 157 1.90 -5.59 -5.76
C THR A 157 2.59 -4.28 -5.38
N THR A 158 3.12 -4.17 -4.16
CA THR A 158 3.88 -2.98 -3.74
C THR A 158 5.20 -2.82 -4.47
N THR A 159 5.91 -3.92 -4.75
CA THR A 159 7.13 -3.91 -5.57
C THR A 159 6.83 -3.46 -7.00
N LEU A 160 5.72 -3.93 -7.58
CA LEU A 160 5.24 -3.49 -8.88
C LEU A 160 5.01 -1.96 -8.93
N LEU A 161 4.29 -1.42 -7.94
CA LEU A 161 4.04 0.02 -7.84
C LEU A 161 5.34 0.82 -7.68
N LYS A 162 6.25 0.36 -6.82
CA LYS A 162 7.57 0.98 -6.60
C LYS A 162 8.39 1.04 -7.91
N MET A 163 8.31 0.02 -8.76
CA MET A 163 9.03 -0.05 -10.04
C MET A 163 8.42 0.86 -11.12
N LEU A 164 7.10 1.09 -11.10
CA LEU A 164 6.39 1.75 -12.19
C LEU A 164 5.89 3.16 -11.88
N VAL A 165 5.74 3.52 -10.60
CA VAL A 165 5.20 4.82 -10.15
C VAL A 165 6.27 5.59 -9.35
N PRO A 166 6.98 6.56 -9.93
CA PRO A 166 8.08 7.26 -9.27
C PRO A 166 7.70 7.99 -7.98
N SER A 167 6.46 8.46 -7.87
CA SER A 167 5.95 9.11 -6.65
C SER A 167 5.61 8.12 -5.52
N PHE A 168 5.63 6.81 -5.80
CA PHE A 168 5.36 5.75 -4.83
C PHE A 168 6.66 5.28 -4.17
N ASN A 169 6.68 5.25 -2.84
CA ASN A 169 7.83 4.78 -2.07
C ASN A 169 7.39 3.72 -1.05
N GLN A 170 8.14 2.62 -1.01
CA GLN A 170 7.95 1.52 -0.06
C GLN A 170 9.30 0.90 0.22
N PRO A 171 9.98 1.29 1.32
CA PRO A 171 11.24 0.70 1.71
C PRO A 171 11.07 -0.74 2.23
N GLU A 172 12.17 -1.47 2.27
CA GLU A 172 12.24 -2.83 2.80
C GLU A 172 12.47 -2.78 4.30
N ASN A 173 11.37 -2.72 5.08
CA ASN A 173 11.46 -2.71 6.53
C ASN A 173 11.94 -4.08 7.06
N THR A 174 12.73 -4.04 8.11
CA THR A 174 13.21 -5.23 8.82
C THR A 174 13.33 -4.91 10.31
N ILE A 175 13.00 -5.89 11.17
CA ILE A 175 12.95 -5.77 12.63
C ILE A 175 11.98 -4.64 13.06
N THR A 176 10.73 -4.69 12.59
CA THR A 176 9.75 -3.62 12.78
C THR A 176 8.38 -4.11 13.29
N ASP A 177 8.34 -5.28 13.95
CA ASP A 177 7.15 -5.82 14.64
C ASP A 177 5.89 -5.86 13.76
N GLY A 178 6.01 -6.47 12.58
CA GLY A 178 4.91 -6.66 11.62
C GLY A 178 4.96 -5.75 10.40
N SER A 179 5.67 -4.61 10.43
CA SER A 179 5.90 -3.82 9.22
C SER A 179 6.87 -4.52 8.23
N ASP A 180 7.47 -5.62 8.64
CA ASP A 180 8.23 -6.55 7.80
C ASP A 180 7.30 -7.26 6.78
N GLU A 181 6.07 -7.59 7.17
CA GLU A 181 5.10 -8.32 6.36
C GLU A 181 4.02 -7.41 5.76
N VAL A 182 3.58 -6.36 6.50
CA VAL A 182 2.66 -5.33 6.01
C VAL A 182 3.43 -4.03 5.91
N ARG A 183 4.04 -3.80 4.76
CA ARG A 183 4.96 -2.69 4.55
C ARG A 183 4.22 -1.38 4.32
N PRO A 184 4.59 -0.30 5.02
CA PRO A 184 4.00 1.01 4.77
C PRO A 184 4.40 1.52 3.40
N ALA A 185 3.41 1.98 2.63
CA ALA A 185 3.58 2.53 1.30
C ALA A 185 3.13 3.99 1.27
N SER A 186 3.89 4.86 0.62
CA SER A 186 3.59 6.28 0.54
C SER A 186 3.52 6.77 -0.90
N ILE A 187 2.73 7.82 -1.14
CA ILE A 187 2.74 8.59 -2.39
C ILE A 187 3.18 10.01 -2.05
N ARG A 188 4.12 10.57 -2.84
CA ARG A 188 4.64 11.92 -2.65
C ARG A 188 5.18 12.17 -1.23
N GLY A 189 5.73 11.14 -0.61
CA GLY A 189 6.27 11.22 0.75
C GLY A 189 5.25 11.41 1.86
N MET A 190 3.94 11.30 1.57
CA MET A 190 2.88 11.37 2.57
C MET A 190 2.61 10.00 3.20
N ASN A 191 1.93 9.97 4.34
CA ASN A 191 1.68 8.73 5.07
C ASN A 191 0.83 7.74 4.25
N PRO A 192 0.97 6.42 4.50
CA PRO A 192 0.15 5.38 3.87
C PRO A 192 -1.37 5.59 4.00
N ASP A 193 -1.82 6.15 5.11
CA ASP A 193 -3.22 6.43 5.40
C ASP A 193 -3.76 7.75 4.79
N HIS A 194 -2.92 8.50 4.06
CA HIS A 194 -3.32 9.60 3.18
C HIS A 194 -3.60 9.16 1.73
N VAL A 195 -3.46 7.86 1.45
CA VAL A 195 -3.69 7.26 0.13
C VAL A 195 -4.91 6.35 0.21
N LEU A 196 -5.95 6.70 -0.52
CA LEU A 196 -7.13 5.85 -0.62
C LEU A 196 -6.89 4.71 -1.61
N VAL A 197 -7.18 3.49 -1.20
CA VAL A 197 -7.15 2.32 -2.09
C VAL A 197 -8.58 1.89 -2.43
N LEU A 198 -8.82 1.72 -3.72
CA LEU A 198 -10.08 1.18 -4.27
C LEU A 198 -9.81 -0.14 -4.99
N VAL A 199 -10.81 -1.01 -5.02
CA VAL A 199 -10.86 -2.20 -5.87
C VAL A 199 -12.11 -2.10 -6.74
N ASN A 200 -11.95 -2.12 -8.06
CA ASN A 200 -13.04 -1.89 -9.02
C ASN A 200 -13.87 -0.63 -8.69
N GLY A 201 -13.23 0.42 -8.19
CA GLY A 201 -13.87 1.69 -7.82
C GLY A 201 -14.57 1.72 -6.46
N LYS A 202 -14.55 0.64 -5.67
CA LYS A 202 -15.13 0.59 -4.32
C LYS A 202 -14.02 0.57 -3.26
N ARG A 203 -14.26 1.25 -2.11
CA ARG A 203 -13.27 1.44 -1.05
C ARG A 203 -12.79 0.11 -0.47
N ARG A 204 -11.47 -0.04 -0.36
CA ARG A 204 -10.80 -1.14 0.36
C ARG A 204 -10.61 -0.76 1.83
N HIS A 205 -10.75 -1.72 2.73
CA HIS A 205 -10.46 -1.54 4.15
C HIS A 205 -8.97 -1.37 4.42
N SER A 206 -8.63 -0.74 5.55
CA SER A 206 -7.25 -0.64 6.03
C SER A 206 -6.78 -1.93 6.71
N SER A 207 -5.46 -2.11 6.80
CA SER A 207 -4.83 -3.13 7.64
C SER A 207 -5.13 -2.89 9.12
N ALA A 208 -5.15 -3.96 9.91
CA ALA A 208 -5.22 -3.88 11.37
C ALA A 208 -3.90 -3.40 12.00
N LEU A 209 -2.77 -3.60 11.29
CA LEU A 209 -1.46 -3.20 11.77
C LEU A 209 -1.29 -1.69 11.71
N ILE A 210 -0.89 -1.08 12.84
CA ILE A 210 -0.41 0.28 12.90
C ILE A 210 1.12 0.29 13.02
N HIS A 211 1.77 1.10 12.20
CA HIS A 211 3.24 1.17 12.14
C HIS A 211 3.76 2.03 13.30
N VAL A 212 4.20 1.43 14.36
CA VAL A 212 4.64 2.17 15.58
C VAL A 212 6.17 2.22 15.76
N ASN A 213 6.92 1.41 15.00
CA ASN A 213 8.37 1.37 15.04
C ASN A 213 9.01 2.24 13.96
N GLY A 214 10.34 2.24 13.86
CA GLY A 214 11.13 3.13 13.03
C GLY A 214 11.00 2.92 11.52
N SER A 215 9.79 3.02 10.96
CA SER A 215 9.50 2.93 9.52
C SER A 215 9.09 4.29 8.95
N ILE A 216 9.05 4.42 7.61
CA ILE A 216 8.29 5.52 7.00
C ILE A 216 6.81 5.32 7.34
N GLY A 217 6.06 6.40 7.43
CA GLY A 217 4.66 6.32 7.84
C GLY A 217 4.45 5.84 9.28
N ARG A 218 5.45 6.01 10.16
CA ARG A 218 5.32 5.75 11.60
C ARG A 218 4.12 6.50 12.16
N GLY A 219 3.25 5.82 12.87
CA GLY A 219 1.99 6.34 13.39
C GLY A 219 0.81 6.21 12.42
N SER A 220 0.94 5.53 11.30
CA SER A 220 -0.14 5.35 10.33
C SER A 220 -0.55 3.89 10.16
N SER A 221 -1.75 3.67 9.59
CA SER A 221 -2.28 2.36 9.22
C SER A 221 -2.89 2.44 7.83
N GLY A 222 -2.17 1.96 6.82
CA GLY A 222 -2.63 1.96 5.42
C GLY A 222 -3.31 0.64 5.02
N THR A 223 -3.67 0.52 3.76
CA THR A 223 -4.16 -0.75 3.18
C THR A 223 -3.00 -1.70 2.92
N ASP A 224 -3.16 -2.98 3.23
CA ASP A 224 -2.22 -4.03 2.79
C ASP A 224 -2.41 -4.29 1.28
N LEU A 225 -1.59 -3.63 0.45
CA LEU A 225 -1.63 -3.79 -0.99
C LEU A 225 -1.18 -5.18 -1.45
N ASN A 226 -0.33 -5.85 -0.68
CA ASN A 226 0.14 -7.19 -1.02
C ASN A 226 -0.90 -8.28 -0.74
N ALA A 227 -1.97 -7.96 0.02
CA ALA A 227 -3.14 -8.83 0.13
C ALA A 227 -3.94 -8.95 -1.18
N ILE A 228 -3.65 -8.10 -2.18
CA ILE A 228 -4.20 -8.19 -3.53
C ILE A 228 -3.07 -8.57 -4.48
N PRO A 229 -2.91 -9.85 -4.80
CA PRO A 229 -1.77 -10.33 -5.56
C PRO A 229 -1.84 -9.93 -7.03
N ILE A 230 -0.68 -9.74 -7.65
CA ILE A 230 -0.53 -9.30 -9.05
C ILE A 230 -1.36 -10.17 -10.02
N GLY A 231 -1.44 -11.47 -9.79
CA GLY A 231 -2.18 -12.38 -10.65
C GLY A 231 -3.69 -12.14 -10.73
N ALA A 232 -4.29 -11.49 -9.74
CA ALA A 232 -5.69 -11.09 -9.76
C ALA A 232 -5.93 -9.73 -10.44
N ILE A 233 -4.86 -8.97 -10.73
CA ILE A 233 -4.92 -7.59 -11.21
C ILE A 233 -4.92 -7.55 -12.74
N GLU A 234 -5.88 -6.82 -13.31
CA GLU A 234 -5.91 -6.45 -14.72
C GLU A 234 -5.06 -5.22 -14.98
N ARG A 235 -5.31 -4.13 -14.23
CA ARG A 235 -4.56 -2.88 -14.31
C ARG A 235 -4.64 -2.12 -13.00
N ILE A 236 -3.76 -1.13 -12.82
CA ILE A 236 -3.79 -0.22 -11.68
C ILE A 236 -3.88 1.21 -12.21
N GLU A 237 -4.79 2.00 -11.64
CA GLU A 237 -4.95 3.42 -11.92
C GLU A 237 -4.49 4.19 -10.67
N VAL A 238 -3.57 5.16 -10.84
CA VAL A 238 -3.03 5.99 -9.76
C VAL A 238 -3.41 7.43 -10.02
N LEU A 239 -4.40 7.93 -9.30
CA LEU A 239 -4.80 9.34 -9.30
C LEU A 239 -3.87 10.10 -8.36
N ARG A 240 -3.09 11.03 -8.90
CA ARG A 240 -2.13 11.85 -8.17
C ARG A 240 -2.68 13.25 -7.86
N ASP A 241 -3.88 13.30 -7.26
CA ASP A 241 -4.54 14.55 -6.87
C ASP A 241 -5.45 14.33 -5.66
N GLY A 242 -5.74 15.39 -4.91
CA GLY A 242 -6.72 15.34 -3.82
C GLY A 242 -8.11 15.00 -4.37
N ALA A 243 -8.76 14.00 -3.78
CA ALA A 243 -10.02 13.46 -4.27
C ALA A 243 -11.07 13.19 -3.17
N SER A 244 -10.92 13.82 -2.00
CA SER A 244 -11.84 13.63 -0.87
C SER A 244 -13.29 14.04 -1.19
N ALA A 245 -13.51 15.03 -2.07
CA ALA A 245 -14.84 15.41 -2.51
C ALA A 245 -15.55 14.30 -3.32
N GLN A 246 -14.78 13.46 -4.03
CA GLN A 246 -15.31 12.39 -4.88
C GLN A 246 -15.39 11.05 -4.16
N TYR A 247 -14.42 10.72 -3.29
CA TYR A 247 -14.24 9.38 -2.71
C TYR A 247 -14.28 9.36 -1.18
N GLY A 248 -14.43 10.52 -0.53
CA GLY A 248 -14.47 10.65 0.94
C GLY A 248 -13.10 10.80 1.58
N SER A 249 -13.04 10.60 2.88
CA SER A 249 -11.82 10.71 3.68
C SER A 249 -10.67 9.85 3.13
N ASP A 250 -9.43 10.18 3.50
CA ASP A 250 -8.18 9.46 3.19
C ASP A 250 -7.61 9.74 1.78
N ALA A 251 -8.39 10.29 0.84
CA ALA A 251 -7.93 10.63 -0.52
C ALA A 251 -7.22 12.01 -0.54
N ILE A 252 -6.18 12.18 0.27
CA ILE A 252 -5.41 13.44 0.40
C ILE A 252 -4.24 13.47 -0.58
N ALA A 253 -3.38 12.45 -0.55
CA ALA A 253 -2.20 12.35 -1.41
C ALA A 253 -2.54 11.83 -2.81
N GLY A 254 -3.59 11.01 -2.90
CA GLY A 254 -4.06 10.38 -4.12
C GLY A 254 -4.95 9.17 -3.88
N VAL A 255 -5.28 8.51 -4.99
CA VAL A 255 -6.10 7.28 -4.99
C VAL A 255 -5.42 6.21 -5.84
N ILE A 256 -5.30 5.00 -5.32
CA ILE A 256 -4.88 3.80 -6.05
C ILE A 256 -6.12 2.97 -6.30
N ASN A 257 -6.51 2.79 -7.57
CA ASN A 257 -7.64 1.94 -7.96
C ASN A 257 -7.14 0.69 -8.66
N ILE A 258 -7.35 -0.46 -8.04
CA ILE A 258 -6.96 -1.77 -8.56
C ILE A 258 -8.16 -2.37 -9.29
N ILE A 259 -8.01 -2.61 -10.58
CA ILE A 259 -9.03 -3.27 -11.41
C ILE A 259 -8.69 -4.75 -11.50
N LEU A 260 -9.61 -5.58 -11.04
CA LEU A 260 -9.47 -7.03 -11.06
C LEU A 260 -9.73 -7.60 -12.47
N LYS A 261 -9.04 -8.69 -12.79
CA LYS A 261 -9.20 -9.40 -14.07
C LYS A 261 -10.64 -9.81 -14.32
N LYS A 262 -11.06 -9.61 -15.57
CA LYS A 262 -12.34 -10.00 -16.10
C LYS A 262 -12.13 -10.65 -17.46
N LYS A 263 -11.93 -11.97 -17.48
CA LYS A 263 -11.53 -12.73 -18.65
C LYS A 263 -12.39 -13.99 -18.75
N VAL A 264 -12.50 -14.57 -19.93
CA VAL A 264 -13.10 -15.92 -20.15
C VAL A 264 -11.98 -16.86 -20.57
N GLY A 265 -12.03 -18.09 -20.07
CA GLY A 265 -11.02 -19.11 -20.34
C GLY A 265 -9.93 -19.18 -19.27
N LEU A 266 -8.89 -19.94 -19.55
CA LEU A 266 -7.77 -20.23 -18.67
C LEU A 266 -6.76 -19.08 -18.67
N ASP A 267 -6.28 -18.75 -17.47
CA ASP A 267 -5.23 -17.75 -17.26
C ASP A 267 -4.24 -18.28 -16.19
N VAL A 268 -3.03 -18.58 -16.59
CA VAL A 268 -1.98 -19.09 -15.70
C VAL A 268 -0.77 -18.21 -15.82
N SER A 269 -0.24 -17.77 -14.68
CA SER A 269 1.09 -17.15 -14.63
C SER A 269 1.91 -17.75 -13.51
N ALA A 270 3.16 -18.06 -13.80
CA ALA A 270 4.13 -18.53 -12.82
C ALA A 270 5.40 -17.72 -12.96
N THR A 271 5.92 -17.22 -11.83
CA THR A 271 7.22 -16.55 -11.77
C THR A 271 8.04 -17.22 -10.66
N ALA A 272 9.29 -17.56 -10.94
CA ALA A 272 10.22 -18.06 -9.95
C ALA A 272 11.57 -17.38 -10.13
N GLY A 273 12.23 -17.03 -9.02
CA GLY A 273 13.55 -16.38 -9.05
C GLY A 273 14.21 -16.38 -7.69
N GLU A 274 15.45 -15.92 -7.64
CA GLU A 274 16.22 -15.82 -6.42
C GLU A 274 17.27 -14.69 -6.50
N ASN A 275 17.72 -14.23 -5.35
CA ASN A 275 18.82 -13.28 -5.29
C ASN A 275 20.15 -14.02 -5.45
N ILE A 276 20.93 -13.58 -6.44
CA ILE A 276 22.31 -14.01 -6.67
C ILE A 276 23.17 -12.75 -6.64
N THR A 277 23.87 -12.54 -5.53
CA THR A 277 24.47 -11.24 -5.22
C THR A 277 25.83 -11.40 -4.54
N THR A 278 26.63 -10.35 -4.57
CA THR A 278 27.92 -10.28 -3.88
C THR A 278 27.89 -9.14 -2.87
N GLN A 279 27.93 -9.48 -1.59
CA GLN A 279 27.96 -8.51 -0.49
C GLN A 279 29.39 -8.31 0.02
N THR A 280 29.83 -7.08 0.12
CA THR A 280 31.07 -6.75 0.84
C THR A 280 30.79 -6.67 2.34
N ARG A 281 31.33 -7.62 3.11
CA ARG A 281 31.22 -7.67 4.59
C ARG A 281 32.49 -7.19 5.24
N GLY A 282 32.41 -6.66 6.47
CA GLY A 282 33.56 -6.49 7.33
C GLY A 282 34.08 -7.84 7.79
N TYR A 283 35.39 -7.99 7.86
CA TYR A 283 36.06 -9.17 8.34
C TYR A 283 36.35 -9.06 9.85
N LEU A 284 36.14 -10.12 10.61
CA LEU A 284 36.55 -10.24 12.00
C LEU A 284 37.75 -11.16 12.08
N GLU A 285 38.85 -10.70 12.60
CA GLU A 285 40.02 -11.58 12.87
C GLU A 285 39.61 -12.71 13.82
N SER A 286 39.75 -13.95 13.34
CA SER A 286 39.39 -15.15 14.10
C SER A 286 40.49 -15.63 15.05
N GLU A 287 41.72 -15.07 14.96
CA GLU A 287 42.84 -15.53 15.71
C GLU A 287 43.49 -14.42 16.55
N GLY A 288 43.47 -14.62 17.86
CA GLY A 288 44.49 -14.23 18.82
C GLY A 288 44.50 -12.79 19.30
N ASN A 289 44.10 -11.80 18.57
CA ASN A 289 44.10 -10.41 19.01
C ASN A 289 42.71 -9.94 19.38
N ARG A 290 42.27 -10.29 20.57
CA ARG A 290 41.23 -9.53 21.24
C ARG A 290 41.80 -8.15 21.54
N PRO A 291 41.04 -7.07 21.27
CA PRO A 291 41.42 -5.78 21.80
C PRO A 291 41.53 -5.96 23.32
N GLY A 292 42.64 -5.65 23.88
CA GLY A 292 43.12 -5.84 25.26
C GLY A 292 42.13 -6.41 26.26
N GLU A 293 42.62 -7.03 27.29
CA GLU A 293 41.89 -7.83 28.30
C GLU A 293 40.63 -7.17 28.90
N ASN A 294 40.33 -5.93 28.55
CA ASN A 294 39.18 -5.14 28.99
C ASN A 294 38.14 -4.86 27.90
N ALA A 295 38.33 -5.31 26.68
CA ALA A 295 37.36 -5.03 25.60
C ALA A 295 36.28 -6.08 25.54
N SER A 296 35.05 -5.66 25.77
CA SER A 296 33.85 -6.47 25.66
C SER A 296 33.40 -6.72 24.22
N THR A 297 34.22 -6.37 23.22
CA THR A 297 33.88 -6.45 21.79
C THR A 297 35.09 -6.87 20.97
N TYR A 298 34.85 -7.65 19.92
CA TYR A 298 35.81 -7.86 18.84
C TYR A 298 35.97 -6.55 18.06
N SER A 299 37.22 -6.18 17.70
CA SER A 299 37.43 -5.05 16.80
C SER A 299 37.32 -5.52 15.36
N TRP A 300 36.77 -4.66 14.52
CA TRP A 300 36.93 -4.75 13.09
C TRP A 300 38.40 -4.40 12.76
N ASP A 301 39.10 -5.26 12.02
CA ASP A 301 40.48 -5.02 11.57
C ASP A 301 40.55 -4.04 10.40
N GLY A 302 39.42 -3.53 9.93
CA GLY A 302 39.30 -2.66 8.75
C GLY A 302 39.32 -3.41 7.41
N LYS A 303 39.53 -4.73 7.42
CA LYS A 303 39.46 -5.55 6.20
C LYS A 303 38.03 -5.86 5.84
N THR A 304 37.81 -6.08 4.58
CA THR A 304 36.49 -6.51 4.03
C THR A 304 36.68 -7.71 3.12
N GLU A 305 35.67 -8.55 3.07
CA GLU A 305 35.58 -9.69 2.14
C GLU A 305 34.34 -9.58 1.27
N ASN A 306 34.44 -10.09 0.06
CA ASN A 306 33.29 -10.24 -0.82
C ASN A 306 32.70 -11.64 -0.63
N VAL A 307 31.45 -11.69 -0.18
CA VAL A 307 30.71 -12.94 0.07
C VAL A 307 29.65 -13.09 -1.00
N ASN A 308 29.69 -14.17 -1.76
CA ASN A 308 28.65 -14.54 -2.69
C ASN A 308 27.47 -15.15 -1.91
N ILE A 309 26.27 -14.66 -2.17
CA ILE A 309 25.06 -15.05 -1.48
C ILE A 309 24.02 -15.46 -2.52
N THR A 310 23.40 -16.60 -2.30
CA THR A 310 22.21 -17.07 -3.02
C THR A 310 21.12 -17.30 -1.99
N ASP A 311 20.10 -16.44 -2.00
CA ASP A 311 18.98 -16.49 -1.04
C ASP A 311 17.72 -15.81 -1.61
N GLY A 312 16.67 -15.67 -0.81
CA GLY A 312 15.48 -14.93 -1.22
C GLY A 312 14.69 -15.60 -2.35
N PHE A 313 14.75 -16.94 -2.50
CA PHE A 313 13.95 -17.63 -3.51
C PHE A 313 12.48 -17.25 -3.40
N ALA A 314 11.94 -16.75 -4.49
CA ALA A 314 10.55 -16.30 -4.59
C ALA A 314 9.82 -17.04 -5.70
N THR A 315 8.59 -17.46 -5.44
CA THR A 315 7.70 -18.10 -6.41
C THR A 315 6.32 -17.50 -6.31
N THR A 316 5.74 -17.12 -7.44
CA THR A 316 4.34 -16.73 -7.56
C THR A 316 3.66 -17.61 -8.58
N LEU A 317 2.56 -18.23 -8.19
CA LEU A 317 1.71 -19.04 -9.06
C LEU A 317 0.29 -18.47 -9.01
N ASN A 318 -0.24 -18.13 -10.18
CA ASN A 318 -1.61 -17.71 -10.33
C ASN A 318 -2.32 -18.67 -11.29
N LEU A 319 -3.47 -19.17 -10.88
CA LEU A 319 -4.33 -20.01 -11.69
C LEU A 319 -5.72 -19.38 -11.72
N GLY A 320 -6.15 -18.89 -12.86
CA GLY A 320 -7.45 -18.27 -13.05
C GLY A 320 -8.26 -18.96 -14.14
N TYR A 321 -9.56 -18.96 -13.96
CA TYR A 321 -10.49 -19.39 -14.97
C TYR A 321 -11.74 -18.49 -15.01
N GLY A 322 -12.08 -18.04 -16.20
CA GLY A 322 -13.27 -17.24 -16.45
C GLY A 322 -14.38 -18.02 -17.10
N PHE A 323 -15.53 -18.01 -16.45
CA PHE A 323 -16.76 -18.59 -16.94
C PHE A 323 -17.62 -17.54 -17.63
N LYS A 324 -18.23 -17.94 -18.72
CA LYS A 324 -19.26 -17.16 -19.38
C LYS A 324 -20.61 -17.39 -18.71
N VAL A 325 -21.33 -16.30 -18.44
CA VAL A 325 -22.70 -16.34 -17.91
C VAL A 325 -23.61 -15.59 -18.86
N ASN A 326 -24.64 -16.25 -19.37
CA ASN A 326 -25.52 -15.67 -20.39
C ASN A 326 -24.74 -15.14 -21.62
N LYS A 327 -25.27 -14.11 -22.31
CA LYS A 327 -24.67 -13.55 -23.52
C LYS A 327 -23.49 -12.61 -23.25
N THR A 328 -23.53 -11.87 -22.12
CA THR A 328 -22.57 -10.79 -21.82
C THR A 328 -22.04 -10.80 -20.39
N GLY A 329 -22.42 -11.77 -19.59
CA GLY A 329 -21.96 -11.93 -18.21
C GLY A 329 -20.67 -12.74 -18.12
N THR A 330 -19.90 -12.48 -17.09
CA THR A 330 -18.65 -13.20 -16.79
C THR A 330 -18.53 -13.44 -15.29
N ILE A 331 -17.94 -14.58 -14.93
CA ILE A 331 -17.44 -14.86 -13.59
C ILE A 331 -16.00 -15.29 -13.77
N TYR A 332 -15.06 -14.59 -13.16
CA TYR A 332 -13.64 -14.95 -13.14
C TYR A 332 -13.24 -15.31 -11.72
N ILE A 333 -12.63 -16.48 -11.54
CA ILE A 333 -12.11 -16.95 -10.25
C ILE A 333 -10.63 -17.22 -10.43
N SER A 334 -9.81 -16.80 -9.46
CA SER A 334 -8.37 -17.10 -9.46
C SER A 334 -7.91 -17.53 -8.07
N GLY A 335 -7.01 -18.53 -8.07
CA GLY A 335 -6.22 -18.93 -6.93
C GLY A 335 -4.80 -18.39 -7.06
N VAL A 336 -4.21 -17.99 -5.95
CA VAL A 336 -2.86 -17.43 -5.89
C VAL A 336 -2.06 -18.10 -4.80
N TYR A 337 -0.83 -18.45 -5.13
CA TYR A 337 0.19 -18.89 -4.19
C TYR A 337 1.43 -18.03 -4.39
N VAL A 338 1.93 -17.44 -3.31
CA VAL A 338 3.21 -16.71 -3.29
C VAL A 338 4.06 -17.28 -2.16
N ASN A 339 5.28 -17.67 -2.47
CA ASN A 339 6.31 -17.96 -1.48
C ASN A 339 7.47 -17.00 -1.74
N HIS A 340 7.87 -16.30 -0.71
CA HIS A 340 9.03 -15.42 -0.72
C HIS A 340 9.92 -15.81 0.47
N ASN A 341 11.06 -16.43 0.20
CA ASN A 341 12.04 -16.75 1.23
C ASN A 341 12.74 -15.45 1.67
N GLY A 342 13.14 -15.42 2.94
CA GLY A 342 13.87 -14.26 3.48
C GLY A 342 15.26 -14.11 2.87
N THR A 343 15.75 -12.86 2.87
CA THR A 343 17.14 -12.53 2.54
C THR A 343 17.91 -12.16 3.79
N ASN A 344 19.23 -12.32 3.80
CA ASN A 344 20.03 -11.87 4.94
C ASN A 344 21.29 -11.13 4.51
N ARG A 345 21.37 -9.85 4.83
CA ARG A 345 22.49 -8.95 4.58
C ARG A 345 23.15 -8.46 5.88
N ALA A 346 22.91 -9.16 7.01
CA ALA A 346 23.54 -8.83 8.27
C ALA A 346 25.07 -8.94 8.19
N GLY A 347 25.75 -8.10 8.95
CA GLY A 347 27.18 -8.24 9.25
C GLY A 347 27.40 -9.23 10.40
N LEU A 348 28.66 -9.52 10.67
CA LEU A 348 29.07 -10.35 11.80
C LEU A 348 28.94 -9.59 13.12
N ASP A 349 28.47 -10.25 14.18
CA ASP A 349 28.33 -9.67 15.52
C ASP A 349 29.68 -9.63 16.27
N PRO A 350 30.30 -8.44 16.46
CA PRO A 350 31.57 -8.32 17.14
C PRO A 350 31.49 -8.34 18.68
N ARG A 351 30.27 -8.36 19.22
CA ARG A 351 30.05 -8.25 20.67
C ARG A 351 30.39 -9.55 21.37
N GLN A 352 30.78 -9.45 22.64
CA GLN A 352 30.95 -10.59 23.52
C GLN A 352 29.63 -11.36 23.65
N GLN A 353 29.64 -12.69 23.50
CA GLN A 353 28.44 -13.54 23.51
C GLN A 353 28.23 -14.22 24.87
N TYR A 354 29.29 -14.57 25.57
CA TYR A 354 29.27 -15.32 26.81
C TYR A 354 29.88 -14.50 27.95
N PHE A 355 29.52 -14.84 29.21
CA PHE A 355 30.28 -14.37 30.35
C PHE A 355 31.67 -14.97 30.31
N ASN A 356 32.66 -14.26 30.90
CA ASN A 356 33.95 -14.86 31.20
C ASN A 356 33.76 -16.04 32.10
N ILE A 357 34.59 -17.08 32.03
CA ILE A 357 34.46 -18.30 32.84
C ILE A 357 34.63 -18.02 34.32
N ASP A 358 35.34 -16.94 34.68
CA ASP A 358 35.65 -16.48 36.02
C ASP A 358 34.96 -15.12 36.32
N TRP A 359 33.76 -14.89 35.78
CA TRP A 359 33.05 -13.60 35.89
C TRP A 359 32.83 -13.12 37.33
N ALA A 360 32.90 -14.04 38.31
CA ALA A 360 32.77 -13.72 39.73
C ALA A 360 34.09 -13.25 40.36
N THR A 361 35.19 -13.30 39.65
CA THR A 361 36.52 -12.90 40.10
C THR A 361 37.03 -11.68 39.34
N THR A 362 38.22 -11.18 39.70
CA THR A 362 38.90 -10.08 39.00
C THR A 362 39.54 -10.54 37.68
N ASN A 363 39.78 -11.86 37.51
CA ASN A 363 40.25 -12.44 36.23
C ASN A 363 39.14 -12.38 35.21
N LYS A 364 39.52 -12.03 33.98
CA LYS A 364 38.56 -11.93 32.86
C LYS A 364 38.92 -12.91 31.75
N THR A 365 38.97 -14.20 32.07
CA THR A 365 39.25 -15.25 31.11
C THR A 365 38.06 -15.45 30.19
N PRO A 366 38.19 -15.21 28.89
CA PRO A 366 37.09 -15.38 27.97
C PRO A 366 36.63 -16.82 27.85
N ASP A 367 35.33 -17.01 27.71
CA ASP A 367 34.75 -18.33 27.41
C ASP A 367 35.29 -18.86 26.08
N PRO A 368 35.80 -20.11 26.02
CA PRO A 368 36.38 -20.72 24.81
C PRO A 368 35.37 -20.74 23.61
N ARG A 369 34.07 -20.80 23.87
CA ARG A 369 33.02 -20.78 22.86
C ARG A 369 33.00 -19.48 22.05
N GLU A 370 33.57 -18.39 22.55
CA GLU A 370 33.72 -17.14 21.79
C GLU A 370 34.50 -17.34 20.48
N LYS A 371 35.42 -18.32 20.43
CA LYS A 371 36.24 -18.60 19.24
C LYS A 371 35.47 -19.38 18.16
N THR A 372 34.47 -20.17 18.54
CA THR A 372 33.72 -21.06 17.64
C THR A 372 32.29 -20.61 17.41
N PHE A 373 31.86 -19.53 18.08
CA PHE A 373 30.52 -18.99 17.95
C PHE A 373 30.27 -18.46 16.52
N ASN A 374 29.13 -18.85 15.93
CA ASN A 374 28.70 -18.29 14.64
C ASN A 374 28.21 -16.86 14.82
N ARG A 375 29.02 -15.91 14.39
CA ARG A 375 28.76 -14.48 14.53
C ARG A 375 27.78 -13.90 13.52
N LEU A 376 27.34 -14.67 12.51
CA LEU A 376 26.21 -14.32 11.64
C LEU A 376 24.90 -14.74 12.35
N ASN A 377 24.67 -14.16 13.48
CA ASN A 377 23.57 -14.50 14.41
C ASN A 377 22.33 -13.60 14.31
N HIS A 378 22.38 -12.57 13.48
CA HIS A 378 21.24 -11.66 13.20
C HIS A 378 20.66 -11.90 11.83
N HIS A 379 19.44 -11.41 11.64
CA HIS A 379 18.77 -11.35 10.35
C HIS A 379 18.56 -9.87 9.99
N TRP A 380 18.99 -9.46 8.80
CA TRP A 380 18.81 -8.10 8.26
C TRP A 380 18.51 -8.18 6.77
N GLY A 381 17.25 -8.07 6.40
CA GLY A 381 16.75 -8.26 5.04
C GLY A 381 15.25 -8.55 5.05
N ASP A 382 14.74 -9.03 3.93
CA ASP A 382 13.34 -9.38 3.80
C ASP A 382 12.95 -10.52 4.72
N SER A 383 11.77 -10.42 5.31
CA SER A 383 11.14 -11.52 6.01
C SER A 383 10.68 -12.60 5.01
N ARG A 384 10.65 -13.86 5.46
CA ARG A 384 10.00 -14.91 4.69
C ARG A 384 8.49 -14.75 4.79
N THR A 385 7.78 -14.86 3.65
CA THR A 385 6.32 -14.88 3.62
C THR A 385 5.80 -16.02 2.73
N VAL A 386 4.66 -16.58 3.12
CA VAL A 386 3.88 -17.50 2.29
C VAL A 386 2.44 -16.99 2.26
N ASP A 387 1.96 -16.67 1.05
CA ASP A 387 0.59 -16.19 0.83
C ASP A 387 -0.21 -17.21 0.01
N ILE A 388 -1.46 -17.43 0.42
CA ILE A 388 -2.44 -18.21 -0.33
C ILE A 388 -3.72 -17.38 -0.40
N GLY A 389 -4.27 -17.23 -1.60
CA GLY A 389 -5.48 -16.42 -1.78
C GLY A 389 -6.39 -16.92 -2.87
N VAL A 390 -7.66 -16.51 -2.77
CA VAL A 390 -8.70 -16.76 -3.78
C VAL A 390 -9.38 -15.43 -4.08
N PHE A 391 -9.60 -15.15 -5.38
CA PHE A 391 -10.24 -13.93 -5.85
C PHE A 391 -11.37 -14.24 -6.82
N LEU A 392 -12.41 -13.44 -6.73
CA LEU A 392 -13.60 -13.48 -7.58
C LEU A 392 -13.80 -12.11 -8.22
N ASN A 393 -14.18 -12.09 -9.50
CA ASN A 393 -14.73 -10.91 -10.16
C ASN A 393 -15.85 -11.32 -11.09
N SER A 394 -17.07 -10.89 -10.79
CA SER A 394 -18.27 -11.25 -11.55
C SER A 394 -19.06 -10.03 -11.99
N ASP A 395 -19.69 -10.12 -13.16
CA ASP A 395 -20.58 -9.12 -13.73
C ASP A 395 -21.66 -9.85 -14.55
N ILE A 396 -22.86 -9.97 -14.00
CA ILE A 396 -23.94 -10.83 -14.48
C ILE A 396 -25.12 -9.97 -14.90
N PRO A 397 -25.50 -9.90 -16.18
CA PRO A 397 -26.73 -9.26 -16.61
C PRO A 397 -27.93 -10.09 -16.14
N LEU A 398 -28.82 -9.46 -15.38
CA LEU A 398 -30.11 -10.04 -14.98
C LEU A 398 -31.18 -9.78 -16.03
N ASN A 399 -31.17 -8.59 -16.62
CA ASN A 399 -31.94 -8.19 -17.79
C ASN A 399 -31.22 -7.04 -18.55
N ASP A 400 -31.86 -6.44 -19.53
CA ASP A 400 -31.26 -5.38 -20.35
C ASP A 400 -30.89 -4.11 -19.57
N ASN A 401 -31.52 -3.86 -18.43
CA ASN A 401 -31.38 -2.64 -17.63
C ASN A 401 -30.80 -2.87 -16.23
N LEU A 402 -30.56 -4.13 -15.86
CA LEU A 402 -30.11 -4.49 -14.51
C LEU A 402 -28.98 -5.51 -14.57
N ARG A 403 -27.90 -5.25 -13.87
CA ARG A 403 -26.75 -6.13 -13.73
C ARG A 403 -26.45 -6.34 -12.23
N PHE A 404 -26.18 -7.57 -11.86
CA PHE A 404 -25.56 -7.92 -10.61
C PHE A 404 -24.05 -8.01 -10.80
N TYR A 405 -23.30 -7.52 -9.84
CA TYR A 405 -21.85 -7.74 -9.79
C TYR A 405 -21.42 -8.14 -8.38
N ALA A 406 -20.40 -8.97 -8.30
CA ALA A 406 -19.72 -9.25 -7.05
C ALA A 406 -18.23 -9.47 -7.30
N PHE A 407 -17.40 -8.93 -6.42
CA PHE A 407 -15.96 -9.13 -6.49
C PHE A 407 -15.32 -9.05 -5.11
N GLY A 408 -14.13 -9.58 -5.02
CA GLY A 408 -13.35 -9.57 -3.79
C GLY A 408 -12.38 -10.72 -3.73
N GLY A 409 -11.83 -10.95 -2.56
CA GLY A 409 -10.88 -12.02 -2.32
C GLY A 409 -10.62 -12.24 -0.86
N TYR A 410 -9.98 -13.34 -0.58
CA TYR A 410 -9.49 -13.71 0.73
C TYR A 410 -8.06 -14.21 0.61
N THR A 411 -7.16 -13.67 1.43
CA THR A 411 -5.75 -14.01 1.46
C THR A 411 -5.33 -14.37 2.88
N TYR A 412 -4.62 -15.49 3.01
CA TYR A 412 -3.89 -15.88 4.19
C TYR A 412 -2.40 -15.68 3.94
N ARG A 413 -1.72 -14.95 4.83
CA ARG A 413 -0.25 -14.79 4.84
C ARG A 413 0.33 -15.29 6.12
N LYS A 414 1.41 -16.07 6.04
CA LYS A 414 2.26 -16.44 7.16
C LYS A 414 3.63 -15.81 6.97
N GLY A 415 4.04 -14.98 7.93
CA GLY A 415 5.34 -14.31 7.95
C GLY A 415 6.35 -15.00 8.87
N PHE A 416 7.65 -14.68 8.69
CA PHE A 416 8.74 -15.08 9.57
C PHE A 416 9.80 -13.96 9.55
N ALA A 417 9.76 -13.09 10.55
CA ALA A 417 10.73 -12.01 10.73
C ALA A 417 11.66 -12.30 11.92
N GLY A 418 12.94 -11.97 11.78
CA GLY A 418 13.88 -12.03 12.89
C GLY A 418 13.83 -10.77 13.74
N GLY A 419 14.05 -10.91 15.06
CA GLY A 419 14.28 -9.78 15.94
C GLY A 419 15.77 -9.51 16.18
N PHE A 420 16.11 -8.93 17.34
CA PHE A 420 17.48 -8.80 17.81
C PHE A 420 17.95 -10.07 18.50
N TYR A 421 19.16 -10.51 18.23
CA TYR A 421 19.74 -11.66 18.90
C TYR A 421 19.93 -11.44 20.41
N ARG A 422 19.44 -12.37 21.21
CA ARG A 422 19.62 -12.44 22.66
C ARG A 422 20.86 -13.28 22.93
N ARG A 423 21.95 -12.64 23.37
CA ARG A 423 23.23 -13.32 23.63
C ARG A 423 23.11 -14.23 24.87
N SER A 424 24.01 -15.19 25.01
CA SER A 424 24.08 -16.05 26.20
C SER A 424 24.14 -15.23 27.51
N LEU A 425 24.88 -14.13 27.48
CA LEU A 425 25.06 -13.26 28.65
C LEU A 425 23.91 -12.26 28.88
N ASP A 426 22.89 -12.24 28.06
CA ASP A 426 21.75 -11.28 28.17
C ASP A 426 20.80 -11.73 29.31
N ASN A 427 20.34 -10.81 30.16
CA ASN A 427 19.35 -11.10 31.19
C ASN A 427 17.97 -11.50 30.65
N ARG A 428 17.74 -11.25 29.35
CA ARG A 428 16.56 -11.69 28.60
C ARG A 428 16.67 -13.14 28.12
N ASN A 429 17.77 -13.83 28.44
CA ASN A 429 18.01 -15.23 28.13
C ASN A 429 17.97 -16.08 29.42
N VAL A 430 17.54 -17.31 29.27
CA VAL A 430 17.64 -18.38 30.25
C VAL A 430 18.59 -19.43 29.69
N ARG A 431 19.84 -19.46 30.17
CA ARG A 431 20.92 -20.28 29.61
C ARG A 431 20.66 -21.77 29.65
N ALA A 432 19.84 -22.24 30.59
CA ALA A 432 19.40 -23.65 30.64
C ALA A 432 18.51 -24.02 29.42
N ILE A 433 17.83 -23.03 28.77
CA ILE A 433 17.02 -23.22 27.58
C ILE A 433 17.87 -22.93 26.33
N TYR A 434 18.57 -21.79 26.31
CA TYR A 434 19.41 -21.34 25.19
C TYR A 434 20.83 -21.05 25.66
N PRO A 435 21.70 -22.09 25.75
CA PRO A 435 23.06 -21.91 26.30
C PRO A 435 23.95 -20.95 25.47
N ASP A 436 23.70 -20.85 24.17
CA ASP A 436 24.45 -19.99 23.27
C ASP A 436 23.72 -18.69 22.93
N GLY A 437 22.52 -18.49 23.50
CA GLY A 437 21.64 -17.41 23.10
C GLY A 437 20.68 -17.81 21.96
N PHE A 438 19.85 -16.85 21.47
CA PHE A 438 18.84 -17.15 20.44
C PHE A 438 18.45 -15.89 19.65
N LEU A 439 18.04 -16.11 18.41
CA LEU A 439 17.37 -15.09 17.59
C LEU A 439 15.86 -15.28 17.71
N PRO A 440 15.15 -14.48 18.52
CA PRO A 440 13.69 -14.59 18.60
C PRO A 440 13.05 -14.17 17.29
N LYS A 441 11.95 -14.81 16.93
CA LYS A 441 11.25 -14.57 15.67
C LYS A 441 9.78 -14.26 15.89
N ILE A 442 9.27 -13.29 15.11
CA ILE A 442 7.85 -13.04 14.97
C ILE A 442 7.36 -13.82 13.75
N SER A 443 6.28 -14.60 13.91
CA SER A 443 5.65 -15.36 12.84
C SER A 443 4.17 -15.02 12.76
N PRO A 444 3.84 -13.85 12.21
CA PRO A 444 2.46 -13.44 12.14
C PRO A 444 1.65 -14.31 11.18
N LYS A 445 0.37 -14.51 11.54
CA LYS A 445 -0.66 -15.04 10.65
C LYS A 445 -1.62 -13.91 10.32
N ILE A 446 -1.67 -13.53 9.04
CA ILE A 446 -2.47 -12.42 8.57
C ILE A 446 -3.61 -12.97 7.72
N TYR A 447 -4.82 -12.60 8.06
CA TYR A 447 -6.03 -12.94 7.33
C TYR A 447 -6.63 -11.64 6.79
N ASP A 448 -6.67 -11.50 5.48
CA ASP A 448 -7.22 -10.33 4.80
C ASP A 448 -8.32 -10.74 3.83
N GLY A 449 -9.48 -10.16 3.96
CA GLY A 449 -10.60 -10.52 3.12
C GLY A 449 -11.53 -9.36 2.84
N SER A 450 -12.09 -9.30 1.64
CA SER A 450 -13.21 -8.42 1.34
C SER A 450 -14.10 -9.00 0.27
N ILE A 451 -15.36 -8.61 0.35
CA ILE A 451 -16.39 -8.88 -0.64
C ILE A 451 -17.19 -7.61 -0.92
N VAL A 452 -17.45 -7.38 -2.17
CA VAL A 452 -18.37 -6.36 -2.65
C VAL A 452 -19.44 -7.06 -3.46
N ALA A 453 -20.71 -6.71 -3.20
CA ALA A 453 -21.84 -7.13 -4.02
C ALA A 453 -22.70 -5.91 -4.35
N GLY A 454 -23.20 -5.82 -5.58
CA GLY A 454 -23.99 -4.67 -5.99
C GLY A 454 -24.91 -4.94 -7.16
N LEU A 455 -25.82 -4.00 -7.32
CA LEU A 455 -26.77 -3.93 -8.42
C LEU A 455 -26.58 -2.59 -9.13
N LYS A 456 -26.30 -2.64 -10.43
CA LYS A 456 -26.18 -1.44 -11.28
C LYS A 456 -27.09 -1.54 -12.48
N GLY A 457 -27.56 -0.41 -12.93
CA GLY A 457 -28.47 -0.40 -14.08
C GLY A 457 -28.93 0.98 -14.47
N ASN A 458 -29.97 1.01 -15.33
CA ASN A 458 -30.58 2.24 -15.81
C ASN A 458 -32.08 2.24 -15.52
N PHE A 459 -32.57 3.39 -15.08
CA PHE A 459 -34.00 3.67 -14.93
C PHE A 459 -34.32 5.00 -15.60
N GLY A 460 -35.03 4.94 -16.71
CA GLY A 460 -35.25 6.12 -17.56
C GLY A 460 -33.92 6.72 -18.04
N LYS A 461 -33.63 7.96 -17.64
CA LYS A 461 -32.37 8.67 -17.96
C LYS A 461 -31.35 8.58 -16.82
N TRP A 462 -31.65 7.91 -15.72
CA TRP A 462 -30.74 7.73 -14.59
C TRP A 462 -30.00 6.40 -14.70
N SER A 463 -28.71 6.42 -14.47
CA SER A 463 -27.94 5.24 -14.12
C SER A 463 -27.81 5.18 -12.61
N TYR A 464 -27.86 3.98 -12.04
CA TYR A 464 -27.72 3.76 -10.62
C TYR A 464 -26.74 2.64 -10.31
N ASP A 465 -26.10 2.71 -9.16
CA ASP A 465 -25.24 1.67 -8.59
C ASP A 465 -25.44 1.59 -7.07
N PHE A 466 -25.99 0.48 -6.60
CA PHE A 466 -26.11 0.16 -5.18
C PHE A 466 -25.12 -0.90 -4.82
N SER A 467 -24.31 -0.70 -3.79
CA SER A 467 -23.38 -1.73 -3.37
C SER A 467 -23.22 -1.83 -1.86
N GLN A 468 -22.91 -3.05 -1.43
CA GLN A 468 -22.47 -3.37 -0.09
C GLN A 468 -21.07 -3.93 -0.16
N THR A 469 -20.16 -3.33 0.60
CA THR A 469 -18.79 -3.79 0.81
C THR A 469 -18.65 -4.27 2.25
N TYR A 470 -17.97 -5.38 2.45
CA TYR A 470 -17.46 -5.81 3.74
C TYR A 470 -16.00 -6.21 3.60
N GLY A 471 -15.16 -5.70 4.48
CA GLY A 471 -13.74 -6.03 4.50
C GLY A 471 -13.22 -6.20 5.92
N THR A 472 -12.25 -7.08 6.09
CA THR A 472 -11.62 -7.35 7.39
C THR A 472 -10.16 -7.73 7.21
N ASN A 473 -9.34 -7.26 8.14
CA ASN A 473 -7.94 -7.67 8.26
C ASN A 473 -7.69 -8.09 9.71
N THR A 474 -7.07 -9.25 9.89
CA THR A 474 -6.65 -9.74 11.21
C THR A 474 -5.16 -10.04 11.17
N PHE A 475 -4.41 -9.43 12.05
CA PHE A 475 -2.98 -9.65 12.24
C PHE A 475 -2.76 -10.35 13.58
N ASN A 476 -2.52 -11.66 13.54
CA ASN A 476 -2.20 -12.44 14.75
C ASN A 476 -0.69 -12.44 14.95
N PHE A 477 -0.23 -11.96 16.10
CA PHE A 477 1.16 -12.06 16.51
C PHE A 477 1.42 -13.43 17.11
N ASN A 478 2.43 -14.12 16.62
CA ASN A 478 2.97 -15.32 17.20
C ASN A 478 4.48 -15.19 17.27
N THR A 479 5.08 -15.55 18.36
CA THR A 479 6.54 -15.61 18.51
C THR A 479 7.01 -17.04 18.66
N PHE A 480 8.23 -17.34 18.20
CA PHE A 480 8.87 -18.63 18.36
C PHE A 480 10.39 -18.47 18.42
N ASN A 481 11.09 -19.53 18.82
CA ASN A 481 12.50 -19.48 19.16
C ASN A 481 12.76 -18.32 20.14
N THR A 482 11.96 -18.27 21.19
CA THR A 482 11.89 -17.17 22.16
C THR A 482 11.66 -17.72 23.57
N LEU A 483 11.52 -16.87 24.56
CA LEU A 483 11.12 -17.21 25.92
C LEU A 483 10.63 -15.97 26.67
N ASN A 484 9.92 -16.18 27.79
CA ASN A 484 9.67 -15.17 28.80
C ASN A 484 10.60 -15.45 30.00
N ALA A 485 11.66 -14.64 30.14
CA ALA A 485 12.71 -14.87 31.11
C ALA A 485 12.20 -14.93 32.57
N SER A 486 11.10 -14.23 32.89
CA SER A 486 10.50 -14.21 34.22
C SER A 486 9.86 -15.54 34.64
N PHE A 487 9.71 -16.52 33.75
CA PHE A 487 9.31 -17.90 34.08
C PHE A 487 10.50 -18.85 34.24
N GLY A 488 11.73 -18.38 34.11
CA GLY A 488 12.94 -19.19 34.21
C GLY A 488 12.89 -20.39 33.26
N THR A 489 13.28 -21.58 33.76
CA THR A 489 13.29 -22.85 32.97
C THR A 489 11.92 -23.37 32.58
N ASN A 490 10.84 -22.87 33.21
CA ASN A 490 9.46 -23.24 32.90
C ASN A 490 8.88 -22.43 31.70
N SER A 491 9.66 -21.51 31.14
CA SER A 491 9.20 -20.76 29.99
C SER A 491 8.98 -21.64 28.76
N LYS A 492 7.86 -21.41 28.07
CA LYS A 492 7.70 -21.88 26.68
C LYS A 492 8.72 -21.21 25.75
N THR A 493 8.89 -21.79 24.55
CA THR A 493 9.74 -21.26 23.47
C THR A 493 8.95 -20.73 22.27
N SER A 494 7.62 -20.74 22.36
CA SER A 494 6.69 -20.17 21.38
C SER A 494 5.43 -19.70 22.10
N PHE A 495 4.85 -18.60 21.62
CA PHE A 495 3.68 -17.95 22.24
C PHE A 495 2.68 -17.48 21.18
N ASP A 496 1.41 -17.45 21.59
CA ASP A 496 0.37 -16.64 20.97
C ASP A 496 0.35 -15.27 21.69
N ASP A 497 0.81 -14.25 20.98
CA ASP A 497 0.98 -12.91 21.53
C ASP A 497 -0.26 -12.03 21.35
N GLY A 498 -1.36 -12.59 20.82
CA GLY A 498 -2.62 -11.92 20.61
C GLY A 498 -2.75 -11.32 19.20
N SER A 499 -3.77 -10.49 18.98
CA SER A 499 -4.09 -10.03 17.65
C SER A 499 -4.63 -8.61 17.58
N LEU A 500 -4.40 -7.98 16.43
CA LEU A 500 -5.06 -6.78 15.96
C LEU A 500 -6.10 -7.17 14.91
N LYS A 501 -7.29 -6.54 14.97
CA LYS A 501 -8.35 -6.76 13.98
C LYS A 501 -8.94 -5.44 13.53
N ALA A 502 -9.11 -5.27 12.22
CA ALA A 502 -9.84 -4.17 11.61
C ALA A 502 -10.96 -4.72 10.75
N ALA A 503 -12.13 -4.10 10.81
CA ALA A 503 -13.26 -4.44 9.95
C ALA A 503 -13.96 -3.16 9.47
N GLN A 504 -14.48 -3.21 8.26
CA GLN A 504 -15.21 -2.10 7.65
C GLN A 504 -16.39 -2.64 6.83
N ALA A 505 -17.54 -2.01 6.97
CA ALA A 505 -18.71 -2.21 6.12
C ALA A 505 -19.09 -0.88 5.47
N VAL A 506 -19.31 -0.87 4.16
CA VAL A 506 -19.68 0.34 3.40
C VAL A 506 -20.86 0.04 2.52
N SER A 507 -21.95 0.80 2.70
CA SER A 507 -23.11 0.80 1.82
C SER A 507 -23.07 2.06 0.97
N THR A 508 -23.18 1.93 -0.36
CA THR A 508 -23.22 3.08 -1.28
C THR A 508 -24.46 3.04 -2.15
N ALA A 509 -24.97 4.23 -2.45
CA ALA A 509 -26.04 4.46 -3.42
C ALA A 509 -25.61 5.62 -4.31
N ASP A 510 -25.30 5.32 -5.57
CA ASP A 510 -24.80 6.27 -6.57
C ASP A 510 -25.83 6.43 -7.67
N PHE A 511 -26.12 7.66 -8.08
CA PHE A 511 -27.00 8.00 -9.20
C PHE A 511 -26.31 8.95 -10.15
N LEU A 512 -26.48 8.72 -11.43
CA LEU A 512 -25.86 9.49 -12.50
C LEU A 512 -26.88 9.83 -13.58
N ARG A 513 -26.85 11.07 -14.04
CA ARG A 513 -27.68 11.53 -15.15
C ARG A 513 -27.00 12.63 -15.96
N THR A 514 -27.23 12.64 -17.25
CA THR A 514 -26.80 13.72 -18.13
C THR A 514 -27.97 14.66 -18.47
N TYR A 515 -27.68 15.98 -18.50
CA TYR A 515 -28.62 17.03 -18.86
C TYR A 515 -28.09 17.84 -20.05
N ASP A 516 -28.87 17.95 -21.09
CA ASP A 516 -28.55 18.85 -22.18
C ASP A 516 -28.87 20.29 -21.75
N ILE A 517 -27.83 21.10 -21.57
CA ILE A 517 -27.92 22.52 -21.14
C ILE A 517 -27.40 23.46 -22.20
N GLY A 518 -27.27 22.98 -23.48
CA GLY A 518 -26.80 23.79 -24.60
C GLY A 518 -25.29 24.00 -24.66
N THR A 519 -24.50 23.28 -23.87
CA THR A 519 -23.02 23.24 -23.94
C THR A 519 -22.52 22.24 -24.97
N ALA A 520 -21.20 22.21 -25.20
CA ALA A 520 -20.60 21.32 -26.21
C ALA A 520 -20.90 19.84 -25.99
N GLU A 521 -21.05 19.41 -24.75
CA GLU A 521 -21.52 18.08 -24.35
C GLU A 521 -22.48 18.21 -23.15
N PRO A 522 -23.38 17.26 -22.95
CA PRO A 522 -24.32 17.31 -21.83
C PRO A 522 -23.60 17.39 -20.47
N LEU A 523 -24.18 18.15 -19.53
CA LEU A 523 -23.76 18.21 -18.15
C LEU A 523 -23.97 16.83 -17.50
N ASN A 524 -22.91 16.27 -16.94
CA ASN A 524 -22.96 15.07 -16.14
C ASN A 524 -23.19 15.44 -14.68
N VAL A 525 -24.22 14.87 -14.07
CA VAL A 525 -24.60 15.09 -12.67
C VAL A 525 -24.57 13.75 -11.95
N ALA A 526 -23.68 13.60 -10.98
CA ALA A 526 -23.65 12.46 -10.09
C ALA A 526 -24.02 12.89 -8.67
N VAL A 527 -24.86 12.12 -8.01
CA VAL A 527 -25.23 12.28 -6.60
C VAL A 527 -25.16 10.94 -5.90
N GLY A 528 -24.78 10.92 -4.65
CA GLY A 528 -24.75 9.66 -3.92
C GLY A 528 -24.69 9.83 -2.43
N ALA A 529 -24.92 8.69 -1.77
CA ALA A 529 -24.86 8.55 -0.32
C ALA A 529 -24.00 7.35 0.06
N GLU A 530 -23.32 7.47 1.17
CA GLU A 530 -22.48 6.41 1.74
C GLU A 530 -22.77 6.29 3.23
N PHE A 531 -22.92 5.06 3.70
CA PHE A 531 -22.91 4.73 5.11
C PHE A 531 -21.74 3.80 5.36
N ARG A 532 -20.91 4.11 6.36
CA ARG A 532 -19.72 3.34 6.71
C ARG A 532 -19.72 3.02 8.20
N TRP A 533 -19.47 1.77 8.51
CA TRP A 533 -19.17 1.28 9.84
C TRP A 533 -17.74 0.76 9.88
N GLU A 534 -17.02 1.07 10.93
CA GLU A 534 -15.63 0.64 11.17
C GLU A 534 -15.51 0.08 12.57
N ASN A 535 -14.62 -0.91 12.71
CA ASN A 535 -14.33 -1.52 14.01
C ASN A 535 -12.83 -1.83 14.10
N TYR A 536 -12.26 -1.60 15.27
CA TYR A 536 -10.89 -1.95 15.62
C TYR A 536 -10.85 -2.70 16.94
N GLN A 537 -10.07 -3.81 16.98
CA GLN A 537 -9.95 -4.64 18.16
C GLN A 537 -8.50 -4.98 18.42
N ILE A 538 -8.15 -5.01 19.73
CA ILE A 538 -6.94 -5.65 20.25
C ILE A 538 -7.41 -6.81 21.11
N VAL A 539 -6.90 -8.01 20.82
CA VAL A 539 -7.21 -9.24 21.56
C VAL A 539 -5.95 -9.68 22.29
N ALA A 540 -6.11 -9.95 23.58
CA ALA A 540 -5.00 -10.41 24.43
C ALA A 540 -4.42 -11.75 23.94
N GLY A 541 -3.13 -11.92 24.13
CA GLY A 541 -2.41 -13.17 23.91
C GLY A 541 -2.59 -14.17 25.06
N GLU A 542 -1.83 -15.27 25.01
CA GLU A 542 -1.79 -16.22 26.11
C GLU A 542 -1.06 -15.63 27.33
N PRO A 543 -1.48 -15.95 28.57
CA PRO A 543 -0.94 -15.33 29.77
C PRO A 543 0.59 -15.35 29.89
N MET A 544 1.22 -16.47 29.57
CA MET A 544 2.68 -16.61 29.66
C MET A 544 3.43 -15.67 28.69
N SER A 545 2.76 -15.15 27.65
CA SER A 545 3.38 -14.20 26.70
C SER A 545 3.56 -12.79 27.29
N TYR A 546 2.81 -12.43 28.36
CA TYR A 546 2.83 -11.07 28.94
C TYR A 546 2.91 -11.03 30.47
N GLU A 547 2.61 -12.14 31.16
CA GLU A 547 2.63 -12.16 32.63
C GLU A 547 4.04 -12.26 33.20
N ASN A 548 4.18 -11.79 34.46
CA ASN A 548 5.40 -11.94 35.23
C ASN A 548 5.37 -13.27 36.00
N GLY A 549 6.23 -14.21 35.58
CA GLY A 549 6.38 -15.50 36.25
C GLY A 549 7.06 -15.44 37.61
N GLY A 550 7.63 -14.30 38.00
CA GLY A 550 8.25 -14.07 39.34
C GLY A 550 9.62 -14.70 39.53
N VAL A 551 10.15 -15.42 38.53
CA VAL A 551 11.48 -16.03 38.60
C VAL A 551 12.54 -14.96 38.26
N PRO A 552 13.54 -14.74 39.15
CA PRO A 552 14.61 -13.79 38.90
C PRO A 552 15.60 -14.33 37.84
N VAL A 553 16.55 -13.49 37.42
CA VAL A 553 17.71 -13.91 36.64
C VAL A 553 18.43 -15.04 37.40
N LEU A 554 18.59 -16.21 36.74
CA LEU A 554 18.99 -17.43 37.43
C LEU A 554 20.49 -17.49 37.71
N ASP A 555 21.32 -16.86 36.90
CA ASP A 555 22.77 -16.98 36.96
C ASP A 555 23.49 -15.76 36.35
N GLY A 556 24.81 -15.73 36.44
CA GLY A 556 25.65 -14.62 35.98
C GLY A 556 25.70 -13.44 36.96
N PRO A 557 26.36 -12.32 36.58
CA PRO A 557 26.57 -11.16 37.47
C PRO A 557 25.27 -10.50 37.98
N ASN A 558 24.14 -10.72 37.26
CA ASN A 558 22.85 -10.17 37.61
C ASN A 558 21.90 -11.19 38.24
N ALA A 559 22.41 -12.35 38.70
CA ALA A 559 21.62 -13.37 39.38
C ALA A 559 20.86 -12.76 40.59
N GLY A 560 19.58 -13.14 40.76
CA GLY A 560 18.69 -12.60 41.77
C GLY A 560 17.98 -11.29 41.42
N ASN A 561 18.39 -10.56 40.37
CA ASN A 561 17.69 -9.38 39.92
C ASN A 561 16.38 -9.77 39.18
N PRO A 562 15.36 -8.90 39.16
CA PRO A 562 14.13 -9.15 38.41
C PRO A 562 14.42 -9.46 36.93
N ALA A 563 13.90 -10.57 36.43
CA ALA A 563 14.04 -10.92 35.04
C ALA A 563 13.06 -10.10 34.15
N PRO A 564 13.43 -9.80 32.91
CA PRO A 564 12.52 -9.16 31.98
C PRO A 564 11.24 -9.97 31.72
N VAL A 565 10.10 -9.28 31.72
CA VAL A 565 8.77 -9.87 31.61
C VAL A 565 8.31 -9.85 30.14
N GLY A 566 7.60 -10.89 29.73
CA GLY A 566 7.00 -11.03 28.41
C GLY A 566 7.89 -11.83 27.43
N SER A 567 7.25 -12.40 26.42
CA SER A 567 7.92 -13.08 25.30
C SER A 567 8.93 -12.14 24.64
N GLN A 568 10.13 -12.66 24.34
CA GLN A 568 11.17 -11.86 23.72
C GLN A 568 10.85 -11.62 22.24
N VAL A 569 11.25 -10.47 21.76
CA VAL A 569 10.97 -9.74 20.53
C VAL A 569 9.64 -9.00 20.59
N PHE A 570 8.54 -9.62 20.98
CA PHE A 570 7.23 -8.97 21.07
C PHE A 570 6.48 -9.52 22.31
N PRO A 571 6.41 -8.78 23.43
CA PRO A 571 5.55 -9.14 24.55
C PRO A 571 4.07 -9.15 24.14
N GLY A 572 3.37 -10.22 24.48
CA GLY A 572 1.97 -10.38 24.13
C GLY A 572 1.07 -9.26 24.66
N PHE A 573 0.01 -8.96 23.95
CA PHE A 573 -1.03 -8.05 24.43
C PHE A 573 -1.67 -8.62 25.69
N SER A 574 -1.68 -7.83 26.73
CA SER A 574 -2.37 -8.20 27.99
C SER A 574 -3.86 -7.85 27.94
N PRO A 575 -4.71 -8.35 28.83
CA PRO A 575 -6.11 -7.93 28.94
C PRO A 575 -6.28 -6.41 29.14
N LYS A 576 -5.27 -5.72 29.71
CA LYS A 576 -5.26 -4.25 29.86
C LYS A 576 -5.11 -3.52 28.52
N ASN A 577 -4.53 -4.17 27.52
CA ASN A 577 -4.41 -3.63 26.16
C ASN A 577 -5.66 -3.90 25.32
N ALA A 578 -6.52 -4.84 25.74
CA ALA A 578 -7.68 -5.26 24.94
C ALA A 578 -8.63 -4.09 24.66
N GLN A 579 -9.02 -3.95 23.39
CA GLN A 579 -9.91 -2.90 22.89
C GLN A 579 -10.92 -3.50 21.92
N ASN A 580 -12.11 -2.90 21.87
CA ASN A 580 -13.12 -3.19 20.86
C ASN A 580 -13.95 -1.93 20.61
N GLN A 581 -13.52 -1.15 19.62
CA GLN A 581 -14.07 0.17 19.35
C GLN A 581 -14.66 0.24 17.95
N SER A 582 -15.79 0.92 17.82
CA SER A 582 -16.48 1.09 16.54
C SER A 582 -16.88 2.54 16.34
N ARG A 583 -16.97 2.95 15.08
CA ARG A 583 -17.58 4.22 14.67
C ARG A 583 -18.43 4.04 13.43
N THR A 584 -19.35 4.99 13.22
CA THR A 584 -20.12 5.10 12.01
C THR A 584 -19.88 6.45 11.34
N ASN A 585 -20.05 6.46 10.03
CA ASN A 585 -20.00 7.65 9.21
C ASN A 585 -21.16 7.63 8.22
N PHE A 586 -21.77 8.79 8.00
CA PHE A 586 -22.72 9.01 6.94
C PHE A 586 -22.24 10.16 6.06
N GLY A 587 -22.21 9.92 4.75
CA GLY A 587 -21.75 10.91 3.77
C GLY A 587 -22.71 11.08 2.61
N VAL A 588 -22.80 12.29 2.09
CA VAL A 588 -23.51 12.60 0.83
C VAL A 588 -22.60 13.41 -0.07
N TYR A 589 -22.72 13.22 -1.37
CA TYR A 589 -21.93 13.98 -2.34
C TYR A 589 -22.73 14.39 -3.57
N VAL A 590 -22.24 15.41 -4.25
CA VAL A 590 -22.64 15.82 -5.58
C VAL A 590 -21.41 16.10 -6.42
N ASP A 591 -21.43 15.71 -7.68
CA ASP A 591 -20.36 15.92 -8.67
C ASP A 591 -21.00 16.37 -9.99
N PHE A 592 -20.51 17.49 -10.51
CA PHE A 592 -20.89 18.08 -11.78
C PHE A 592 -19.68 18.09 -12.71
N GLU A 593 -19.81 17.55 -13.90
CA GLU A 593 -18.77 17.61 -14.93
C GLU A 593 -19.37 17.96 -16.28
N ASN A 594 -18.78 18.94 -16.95
CA ASN A 594 -19.25 19.43 -18.23
C ASN A 594 -18.08 19.78 -19.18
N ASN A 595 -18.21 19.46 -20.44
CA ASN A 595 -17.44 20.09 -21.49
C ASN A 595 -18.19 21.36 -21.94
N VAL A 596 -17.91 22.47 -21.29
CA VAL A 596 -18.54 23.77 -21.53
C VAL A 596 -18.34 24.18 -22.98
N LEU A 597 -17.10 24.03 -23.49
CA LEU A 597 -16.72 24.12 -24.89
C LEU A 597 -16.12 22.78 -25.32
N LYS A 598 -15.98 22.55 -26.64
CA LYS A 598 -15.34 21.32 -27.18
C LYS A 598 -13.95 21.06 -26.62
N ASN A 599 -13.24 22.12 -26.26
CA ASN A 599 -11.88 22.12 -25.76
C ASN A 599 -11.75 22.55 -24.30
N TRP A 600 -12.87 22.76 -23.58
CA TRP A 600 -12.86 23.21 -22.19
C TRP A 600 -13.74 22.33 -21.31
N THR A 601 -13.13 21.63 -20.38
CA THR A 601 -13.79 20.81 -19.37
C THR A 601 -13.73 21.49 -18.01
N VAL A 602 -14.84 21.47 -17.27
CA VAL A 602 -14.95 21.94 -15.89
C VAL A 602 -15.63 20.87 -15.05
N GLY A 603 -15.10 20.60 -13.88
CA GLY A 603 -15.65 19.70 -12.88
C GLY A 603 -15.75 20.36 -11.52
N ILE A 604 -16.85 20.16 -10.81
CA ILE A 604 -17.10 20.67 -9.47
C ILE A 604 -17.66 19.51 -8.63
N ALA A 605 -17.06 19.23 -7.48
CA ALA A 605 -17.57 18.22 -6.56
C ALA A 605 -17.65 18.76 -5.13
N ALA A 606 -18.65 18.31 -4.39
CA ALA A 606 -18.81 18.62 -2.98
C ALA A 606 -19.26 17.39 -2.22
N ARG A 607 -18.77 17.21 -1.00
CA ARG A 607 -19.10 16.11 -0.11
C ARG A 607 -19.20 16.56 1.32
N TYR A 608 -20.21 16.11 2.02
CA TYR A 608 -20.40 16.27 3.45
C TYR A 608 -20.38 14.89 4.11
N GLU A 609 -19.65 14.75 5.21
CA GLU A 609 -19.61 13.55 6.04
C GLU A 609 -19.84 13.90 7.50
N ASN A 610 -20.50 13.00 8.24
CA ASN A 610 -20.69 13.09 9.68
C ASN A 610 -20.30 11.78 10.34
N TYR A 611 -19.37 11.89 11.29
CA TYR A 611 -18.82 10.78 12.05
C TYR A 611 -19.37 10.78 13.48
N SER A 612 -19.55 9.58 14.02
CA SER A 612 -20.10 9.39 15.38
C SER A 612 -19.14 9.81 16.50
N ASP A 613 -17.86 9.99 16.21
CA ASP A 613 -16.80 10.23 17.22
C ASP A 613 -16.21 11.65 17.18
N PHE A 614 -16.06 12.28 16.01
CA PHE A 614 -15.45 13.60 15.91
C PHE A 614 -16.28 14.66 15.13
N GLY A 615 -17.51 14.31 14.70
CA GLY A 615 -18.44 15.24 14.09
C GLY A 615 -18.32 15.36 12.57
N SER A 616 -18.58 16.55 12.03
CA SER A 616 -18.80 16.78 10.60
C SER A 616 -17.56 17.27 9.88
N ALA A 617 -17.43 16.88 8.61
CA ALA A 617 -16.41 17.35 7.71
C ALA A 617 -16.99 17.67 6.32
N PHE A 618 -16.39 18.64 5.64
CA PHE A 618 -16.77 19.07 4.29
C PHE A 618 -15.56 19.02 3.36
N ALA A 619 -15.74 18.45 2.16
CA ALA A 619 -14.75 18.45 1.09
C ALA A 619 -15.34 19.01 -0.20
N GLY A 620 -14.57 19.88 -0.86
CA GLY A 620 -14.91 20.47 -2.14
C GLY A 620 -13.77 20.32 -3.15
N LYS A 621 -14.09 20.31 -4.42
CA LYS A 621 -13.11 20.27 -5.53
C LYS A 621 -13.63 21.08 -6.72
N LEU A 622 -12.73 21.87 -7.32
CA LEU A 622 -12.88 22.47 -8.63
C LEU A 622 -11.72 22.00 -9.49
N ALA A 623 -12.01 21.47 -10.66
CA ALA A 623 -11.01 21.02 -11.62
C ALA A 623 -11.35 21.52 -13.02
N THR A 624 -10.34 21.86 -13.82
CA THR A 624 -10.52 22.36 -15.17
C THR A 624 -9.41 21.88 -16.10
N ARG A 625 -9.74 21.71 -17.39
CA ARG A 625 -8.79 21.43 -18.46
C ARG A 625 -9.19 22.23 -19.68
N TYR A 626 -8.25 23.01 -20.21
CA TYR A 626 -8.44 23.81 -21.43
C TYR A 626 -7.40 23.43 -22.49
N GLU A 627 -7.84 22.97 -23.65
CA GLU A 627 -7.00 22.65 -24.79
C GLU A 627 -6.92 23.85 -25.73
N PHE A 628 -5.76 24.51 -25.74
CA PHE A 628 -5.52 25.73 -26.57
C PHE A 628 -5.40 25.41 -28.05
N VAL A 629 -4.63 24.38 -28.34
CA VAL A 629 -4.39 23.84 -29.67
C VAL A 629 -4.55 22.34 -29.57
N LYS A 630 -4.97 21.70 -30.62
CA LYS A 630 -5.16 20.25 -30.67
C LYS A 630 -3.92 19.51 -30.10
N GLY A 631 -4.13 18.77 -29.07
CA GLY A 631 -3.09 18.01 -28.37
C GLY A 631 -2.32 18.79 -27.29
N PHE A 632 -2.52 20.09 -27.13
CA PHE A 632 -1.86 20.88 -26.10
C PHE A 632 -2.87 21.48 -25.14
N ALA A 633 -2.85 21.09 -23.87
CA ALA A 633 -3.79 21.57 -22.88
C ALA A 633 -3.13 21.91 -21.56
N LEU A 634 -3.73 22.87 -20.86
CA LEU A 634 -3.50 23.12 -19.44
C LEU A 634 -4.61 22.50 -18.61
N ARG A 635 -4.26 22.01 -17.44
CA ARG A 635 -5.19 21.51 -16.44
C ARG A 635 -4.85 22.07 -15.06
N GLY A 636 -5.84 22.16 -14.20
CA GLY A 636 -5.62 22.60 -12.83
C GLY A 636 -6.76 22.19 -11.93
N ALA A 637 -6.45 21.97 -10.67
CA ALA A 637 -7.45 21.69 -9.66
C ALA A 637 -7.10 22.35 -8.32
N ILE A 638 -8.14 22.71 -7.58
CA ILE A 638 -8.09 23.06 -6.17
C ILE A 638 -9.09 22.20 -5.44
N SER A 639 -8.66 21.60 -4.32
CA SER A 639 -9.55 20.83 -3.47
C SER A 639 -9.17 20.98 -2.02
N ASN A 640 -10.14 20.93 -1.14
CA ASN A 640 -9.91 20.64 0.27
C ASN A 640 -10.29 19.18 0.57
N GLY A 641 -9.63 18.62 1.55
CA GLY A 641 -9.86 17.27 2.01
C GLY A 641 -9.68 17.15 3.52
N PHE A 642 -10.05 16.04 4.05
CA PHE A 642 -9.88 15.72 5.45
C PHE A 642 -9.60 14.24 5.63
N ARG A 643 -9.06 13.88 6.80
CA ARG A 643 -8.93 12.52 7.24
C ARG A 643 -9.30 12.40 8.71
N ALA A 644 -10.19 11.47 9.00
CA ALA A 644 -10.50 11.08 10.36
C ALA A 644 -9.28 10.38 11.00
N PRO A 645 -8.94 10.62 12.27
CA PRO A 645 -8.00 9.77 12.98
C PRO A 645 -8.48 8.33 12.88
N SER A 646 -7.60 7.38 12.53
CA SER A 646 -8.01 5.97 12.51
C SER A 646 -8.34 5.47 13.92
N LEU A 647 -9.22 4.47 14.02
CA LEU A 647 -9.50 3.83 15.31
C LEU A 647 -8.22 3.23 15.91
N SER A 648 -7.28 2.75 15.06
CA SER A 648 -5.98 2.28 15.52
C SER A 648 -5.12 3.41 16.12
N GLN A 649 -5.12 4.61 15.55
CA GLN A 649 -4.42 5.75 16.15
C GLN A 649 -5.02 6.19 17.49
N ALA A 650 -6.32 6.15 17.61
CA ALA A 650 -7.02 6.58 18.83
C ALA A 650 -6.91 5.55 19.98
N TYR A 651 -6.84 4.25 19.66
CA TYR A 651 -7.04 3.18 20.64
C TYR A 651 -5.92 2.13 20.70
N PHE A 652 -4.86 2.23 19.90
CA PHE A 652 -3.75 1.28 19.96
C PHE A 652 -3.03 1.38 21.30
N SER A 653 -2.84 0.21 21.95
CA SER A 653 -2.14 0.05 23.21
C SER A 653 -1.17 -1.13 23.13
N SER A 654 0.09 -0.90 23.41
CA SER A 654 1.10 -1.96 23.48
C SER A 654 2.29 -1.52 24.32
N ILE A 655 3.08 -2.47 24.80
CA ILE A 655 4.44 -2.24 25.28
C ILE A 655 5.36 -3.05 24.35
N ALA A 656 6.37 -2.42 23.79
CA ALA A 656 7.29 -3.08 22.87
C ALA A 656 8.73 -2.61 23.08
N THR A 657 9.69 -3.49 22.81
CA THR A 657 11.11 -3.13 22.86
C THR A 657 11.48 -2.22 21.69
N ASN A 658 11.88 -0.99 21.97
CA ASN A 658 12.36 -0.02 20.98
C ASN A 658 13.84 0.26 21.20
N PHE A 659 14.63 0.23 20.14
CA PHE A 659 16.04 0.60 20.20
C PHE A 659 16.22 2.09 19.93
N ILE A 660 16.68 2.82 20.92
CA ILE A 660 16.90 4.26 20.87
C ILE A 660 18.41 4.50 21.04
N GLY A 661 19.06 4.99 19.98
CA GLY A 661 20.51 5.14 19.98
C GLY A 661 21.29 3.83 20.23
N GLY A 662 20.75 2.67 19.81
CA GLY A 662 21.36 1.35 20.03
C GLY A 662 21.11 0.75 21.42
N VAL A 663 20.31 1.40 22.28
CA VAL A 663 19.93 0.91 23.62
C VAL A 663 18.48 0.46 23.58
N PRO A 664 18.13 -0.75 24.08
CA PRO A 664 16.76 -1.23 24.15
C PRO A 664 15.97 -0.57 25.28
N PHE A 665 14.78 -0.09 24.99
CA PHE A 665 13.80 0.45 25.92
C PHE A 665 12.47 -0.26 25.76
N GLU A 666 11.81 -0.61 26.84
CA GLU A 666 10.42 -1.06 26.84
C GLU A 666 9.52 0.17 26.81
N VAL A 667 8.96 0.49 25.62
CA VAL A 667 8.18 1.70 25.37
C VAL A 667 6.71 1.36 25.26
N GLY A 668 5.89 1.95 26.14
CA GLY A 668 4.43 1.88 26.08
C GLY A 668 3.87 2.86 25.04
N THR A 669 2.97 2.39 24.19
CA THR A 669 2.11 3.26 23.36
C THR A 669 0.74 3.33 24.04
N PHE A 670 0.33 4.52 24.44
CA PHE A 670 -0.86 4.73 25.24
C PHE A 670 -1.97 5.41 24.44
N PRO A 671 -3.20 4.84 24.41
CA PRO A 671 -4.36 5.51 23.82
C PRO A 671 -4.62 6.86 24.47
N VAL A 672 -4.93 7.88 23.68
CA VAL A 672 -5.07 9.30 24.13
C VAL A 672 -6.15 9.51 25.18
N ASN A 673 -7.13 8.62 25.27
CA ASN A 673 -8.23 8.69 26.25
C ASN A 673 -7.87 8.09 27.61
N THR A 674 -6.72 7.40 27.75
CA THR A 674 -6.30 6.76 28.99
C THR A 674 -5.79 7.77 30.02
N SER A 675 -5.89 7.41 31.31
CA SER A 675 -5.34 8.24 32.40
C SER A 675 -3.84 8.46 32.25
N VAL A 676 -3.09 7.44 31.82
CA VAL A 676 -1.64 7.51 31.60
C VAL A 676 -1.29 8.51 30.48
N ALA A 677 -1.95 8.42 29.34
CA ALA A 677 -1.71 9.36 28.24
C ALA A 677 -2.08 10.80 28.62
N LYS A 678 -3.21 10.99 29.28
CA LYS A 678 -3.64 12.32 29.80
C LYS A 678 -2.66 12.89 30.80
N ALA A 679 -2.13 12.05 31.70
CA ALA A 679 -1.11 12.44 32.66
C ALA A 679 0.25 12.76 31.99
N LEU A 680 0.48 12.34 30.75
CA LEU A 680 1.55 12.75 29.86
C LEU A 680 1.16 13.94 28.94
N GLY A 681 0.00 14.59 29.17
CA GLY A 681 -0.45 15.75 28.40
C GLY A 681 -1.12 15.44 27.07
N ALA A 682 -1.54 14.18 26.81
CA ALA A 682 -2.27 13.84 25.60
C ALA A 682 -3.67 14.49 25.55
N LYS A 683 -4.07 14.90 24.36
CA LYS A 683 -5.39 15.45 24.03
C LYS A 683 -6.15 14.51 23.10
N PRO A 684 -7.50 14.54 23.06
CA PRO A 684 -8.27 13.86 22.04
C PRO A 684 -7.77 14.23 20.63
N LEU A 685 -7.85 13.26 19.71
CA LEU A 685 -7.41 13.48 18.33
C LEU A 685 -8.51 14.18 17.52
N ASP A 686 -8.11 15.15 16.72
CA ASP A 686 -8.95 15.87 15.76
C ASP A 686 -8.69 15.37 14.32
N ALA A 687 -9.62 15.67 13.40
CA ALA A 687 -9.46 15.38 12.00
C ALA A 687 -8.34 16.19 11.36
N GLU A 688 -7.51 15.56 10.56
CA GLU A 688 -6.55 16.24 9.70
C GLU A 688 -7.27 16.97 8.57
N LYS A 689 -6.79 18.17 8.19
CA LYS A 689 -7.40 19.02 7.14
C LYS A 689 -6.37 19.35 6.08
N SER A 690 -6.70 19.13 4.82
CA SER A 690 -5.82 19.43 3.69
C SER A 690 -6.41 20.45 2.74
N VAL A 691 -5.53 21.21 2.09
CA VAL A 691 -5.82 21.97 0.87
C VAL A 691 -4.79 21.59 -0.18
N ASN A 692 -5.27 21.20 -1.34
CA ASN A 692 -4.48 20.70 -2.45
C ASN A 692 -4.63 21.64 -3.65
N TYR A 693 -3.51 21.98 -4.26
CA TYR A 693 -3.44 22.72 -5.51
C TYR A 693 -2.65 21.90 -6.51
N SER A 694 -3.16 21.77 -7.71
CA SER A 694 -2.44 21.16 -8.83
C SER A 694 -2.57 22.02 -10.08
N ALA A 695 -1.48 22.10 -10.86
CA ALA A 695 -1.45 22.73 -12.17
C ALA A 695 -0.57 21.90 -13.08
N GLY A 696 -1.06 21.60 -14.27
CA GLY A 696 -0.37 20.71 -15.22
C GLY A 696 -0.53 21.11 -16.66
N LEU A 697 0.42 20.62 -17.44
CA LEU A 697 0.47 20.72 -18.89
C LEU A 697 0.41 19.33 -19.49
N THR A 698 -0.44 19.15 -20.48
CA THR A 698 -0.48 17.90 -21.27
C THR A 698 -0.20 18.23 -22.72
N PHE A 699 0.67 17.46 -23.36
CA PHE A 699 0.95 17.55 -24.79
C PHE A 699 0.84 16.16 -25.40
N GLN A 700 0.03 16.05 -26.43
CA GLN A 700 -0.18 14.82 -27.20
C GLN A 700 -0.08 15.12 -28.69
N GLN A 701 0.86 14.50 -29.34
CA GLN A 701 0.98 14.58 -30.79
C GLN A 701 1.45 13.25 -31.40
N ASN A 702 0.68 12.67 -32.28
CA ASN A 702 0.97 11.38 -32.93
C ASN A 702 1.21 10.26 -31.87
N ASN A 703 2.47 9.84 -31.76
CA ASN A 703 2.93 8.75 -30.89
C ASN A 703 3.70 9.24 -29.65
N PHE A 704 3.62 10.54 -29.34
CA PHE A 704 4.29 11.16 -28.22
C PHE A 704 3.29 11.82 -27.27
N ASP A 705 3.42 11.50 -25.98
CA ASP A 705 2.68 12.13 -24.89
C ASP A 705 3.64 12.68 -23.87
N LEU A 706 3.31 13.85 -23.35
CA LEU A 706 4.00 14.49 -22.24
C LEU A 706 2.97 15.03 -21.25
N THR A 707 3.16 14.75 -19.98
CA THR A 707 2.46 15.39 -18.88
C THR A 707 3.48 15.96 -17.90
N VAL A 708 3.25 17.19 -17.46
CA VAL A 708 4.04 17.86 -16.41
C VAL A 708 3.03 18.42 -15.41
N ASP A 709 3.05 17.94 -14.18
CA ASP A 709 2.06 18.28 -13.15
C ASP A 709 2.77 18.77 -11.88
N GLY A 710 2.65 20.05 -11.57
CA GLY A 710 3.05 20.64 -10.31
C GLY A 710 1.96 20.47 -9.27
N TYR A 711 2.34 20.24 -8.01
CA TYR A 711 1.41 20.08 -6.90
C TYR A 711 1.90 20.75 -5.62
N LEU A 712 0.93 21.17 -4.80
CA LEU A 712 1.13 21.69 -3.47
C LEU A 712 0.00 21.18 -2.56
N ILE A 713 0.37 20.45 -1.51
CA ILE A 713 -0.54 19.89 -0.51
C ILE A 713 -0.17 20.49 0.84
N THR A 714 -1.08 21.22 1.46
CA THR A 714 -0.95 21.68 2.84
C THR A 714 -1.81 20.78 3.73
N LEU A 715 -1.25 20.31 4.83
CA LEU A 715 -1.94 19.46 5.78
C LEU A 715 -1.80 20.06 7.18
N LYS A 716 -2.93 20.41 7.79
CA LYS A 716 -3.04 20.90 9.17
C LYS A 716 -3.48 19.79 10.10
N ASP A 717 -3.08 19.91 11.36
CA ASP A 717 -3.48 19.00 12.44
C ASP A 717 -3.11 17.52 12.15
N ARG A 718 -1.96 17.30 11.48
CA ARG A 718 -1.50 15.96 11.11
C ARG A 718 -1.31 15.11 12.35
N VAL A 719 -1.93 13.92 12.35
CA VAL A 719 -1.79 12.93 13.43
C VAL A 719 -0.44 12.23 13.30
N VAL A 720 0.36 12.33 14.33
CA VAL A 720 1.69 11.73 14.43
C VAL A 720 1.84 11.00 15.75
N LEU A 721 2.74 10.03 15.80
CA LEU A 721 3.16 9.40 17.04
C LEU A 721 4.30 10.24 17.63
N SER A 722 4.20 10.61 18.90
CA SER A 722 5.20 11.41 19.61
C SER A 722 6.58 10.74 19.61
N GLU A 723 7.62 11.47 20.02
CA GLU A 723 8.90 10.86 20.38
C GLU A 723 8.71 9.79 21.47
N ASN A 724 9.69 8.91 21.58
CA ASN A 724 9.76 7.96 22.69
C ASN A 724 10.30 8.68 23.93
N PHE A 725 9.41 9.06 24.85
CA PHE A 725 9.82 9.65 26.12
C PHE A 725 10.50 8.58 26.98
N THR A 726 11.76 8.78 27.31
CA THR A 726 12.58 7.85 28.09
C THR A 726 13.40 8.60 29.16
N GLY A 727 14.07 7.85 30.02
CA GLY A 727 14.86 8.39 31.10
C GLY A 727 14.35 7.97 32.47
N SER A 728 15.15 8.23 33.51
CA SER A 728 14.82 7.84 34.89
C SER A 728 13.52 8.46 35.41
N GLY A 729 13.28 9.74 35.10
CA GLY A 729 12.04 10.44 35.46
C GLY A 729 10.80 9.78 34.85
N VAL A 730 10.84 9.44 33.55
CA VAL A 730 9.73 8.75 32.87
C VAL A 730 9.49 7.36 33.46
N LYS A 731 10.56 6.59 33.68
CA LYS A 731 10.47 5.27 34.31
C LYS A 731 9.82 5.34 35.69
N THR A 732 10.26 6.27 36.54
CA THR A 732 9.71 6.48 37.87
C THR A 732 8.23 6.88 37.81
N PHE A 733 7.87 7.79 36.88
CA PHE A 733 6.50 8.22 36.69
C PHE A 733 5.59 7.05 36.27
N LEU A 734 5.99 6.25 35.26
CA LEU A 734 5.20 5.11 34.77
C LEU A 734 5.06 4.02 35.83
N ASN A 735 6.14 3.71 36.57
CA ASN A 735 6.10 2.76 37.65
C ASN A 735 5.16 3.21 38.78
N GLY A 736 5.12 4.51 39.11
CA GLY A 736 4.15 5.09 40.06
C GLY A 736 2.69 4.91 39.64
N LEU A 737 2.42 4.75 38.32
CA LEU A 737 1.10 4.42 37.76
C LEU A 737 0.86 2.91 37.62
N GLY A 738 1.78 2.06 38.10
CA GLY A 738 1.69 0.61 37.93
C GLY A 738 1.96 0.08 36.54
N ILE A 739 2.65 0.86 35.70
CA ILE A 739 3.04 0.51 34.33
C ILE A 739 4.50 0.06 34.31
N ASN A 740 4.75 -1.19 34.00
CA ASN A 740 6.10 -1.73 33.87
C ASN A 740 6.67 -1.40 32.48
N ALA A 741 7.09 -0.14 32.30
CA ALA A 741 7.73 0.34 31.08
C ALA A 741 8.86 1.31 31.42
N THR A 742 9.85 1.42 30.54
CA THR A 742 10.98 2.33 30.68
C THR A 742 10.83 3.60 29.84
N GLY A 743 9.76 3.65 29.06
CA GLY A 743 9.39 4.80 28.23
C GLY A 743 7.92 4.78 27.84
N GLY A 744 7.45 5.90 27.28
CA GLY A 744 6.08 6.06 26.84
C GLY A 744 5.96 6.95 25.61
N ARG A 745 4.86 6.83 24.88
CA ARG A 745 4.50 7.66 23.73
C ARG A 745 2.99 7.65 23.49
N TYR A 746 2.48 8.60 22.73
CA TYR A 746 1.07 8.68 22.37
C TYR A 746 0.88 9.41 21.03
N PHE A 747 -0.31 9.30 20.45
CA PHE A 747 -0.68 10.01 19.23
C PHE A 747 -1.12 11.44 19.50
N THR A 748 -0.81 12.37 18.59
CA THR A 748 -1.12 13.78 18.75
C THR A 748 -1.26 14.50 17.41
N ASN A 749 -2.10 15.54 17.34
CA ASN A 749 -2.21 16.45 16.19
C ASN A 749 -1.18 17.60 16.28
N ALA A 750 0.11 17.28 16.35
CA ALA A 750 1.14 18.26 16.68
C ALA A 750 1.75 18.95 15.46
N VAL A 751 1.54 18.44 14.23
CA VAL A 751 2.36 18.84 13.08
C VAL A 751 1.48 19.36 11.94
N ASN A 752 1.88 20.50 11.38
CA ASN A 752 1.39 21.01 10.10
C ASN A 752 2.47 20.79 9.05
N THR A 753 2.08 20.27 7.87
CA THR A 753 3.05 19.97 6.81
C THR A 753 2.65 20.61 5.48
N LYS A 754 3.68 20.85 4.67
CA LYS A 754 3.57 21.28 3.28
C LYS A 754 4.35 20.30 2.41
N THR A 755 3.68 19.68 1.46
CA THR A 755 4.26 18.77 0.47
C THR A 755 4.11 19.40 -0.91
N TYR A 756 5.18 19.54 -1.66
CA TYR A 756 5.15 20.12 -3.00
C TYR A 756 6.17 19.48 -3.92
N GLY A 757 5.89 19.57 -5.21
CA GLY A 757 6.76 18.94 -6.19
C GLY A 757 6.22 18.98 -7.60
N VAL A 758 6.90 18.22 -8.47
CA VAL A 758 6.56 18.09 -9.89
C VAL A 758 6.64 16.62 -10.29
N ASP A 759 5.62 16.15 -10.98
CA ASP A 759 5.59 14.86 -11.68
C ASP A 759 5.71 15.09 -13.18
N ILE A 760 6.61 14.37 -13.84
CA ILE A 760 6.82 14.42 -15.28
C ILE A 760 6.65 13.02 -15.83
N THR A 761 5.82 12.84 -16.84
CA THR A 761 5.70 11.57 -17.58
C THR A 761 5.75 11.84 -19.07
N ALA A 762 6.70 11.23 -19.77
CA ALA A 762 6.79 11.25 -21.21
C ALA A 762 6.71 9.82 -21.75
N LYS A 763 5.93 9.61 -22.79
CA LYS A 763 5.76 8.32 -23.49
C LYS A 763 5.98 8.52 -24.98
N TYR A 764 6.73 7.63 -25.60
CA TYR A 764 6.93 7.61 -27.04
C TYR A 764 6.85 6.17 -27.55
N GLY A 765 6.05 5.95 -28.59
CA GLY A 765 5.89 4.62 -29.17
C GLY A 765 5.90 4.71 -30.69
N VAL A 766 6.70 3.88 -31.35
CA VAL A 766 6.81 3.84 -32.79
C VAL A 766 6.76 2.41 -33.31
N GLN A 767 5.98 2.21 -34.37
CA GLN A 767 6.02 1.01 -35.19
C GLN A 767 7.13 1.19 -36.21
N LEU A 768 8.21 0.43 -36.09
CA LEU A 768 9.34 0.52 -37.00
C LEU A 768 9.04 -0.18 -38.34
N ASN A 769 8.34 -1.33 -38.27
CA ASN A 769 7.83 -2.08 -39.41
C ASN A 769 6.64 -2.94 -38.96
N GLU A 770 6.08 -3.79 -39.81
CA GLU A 770 4.89 -4.62 -39.50
C GLU A 770 5.07 -5.51 -38.29
N ASN A 771 6.31 -5.95 -38.02
CA ASN A 771 6.64 -6.91 -36.98
C ASN A 771 7.41 -6.30 -35.79
N SER A 772 7.76 -5.01 -35.81
CA SER A 772 8.57 -4.44 -34.74
C SER A 772 8.03 -3.12 -34.20
N THR A 773 8.02 -3.04 -32.88
CA THR A 773 7.59 -1.86 -32.13
C THR A 773 8.67 -1.46 -31.11
N LEU A 774 8.81 -0.15 -30.92
CA LEU A 774 9.69 0.43 -29.92
C LEU A 774 8.87 1.38 -29.06
N ARG A 775 9.00 1.26 -27.74
CA ARG A 775 8.30 2.10 -26.77
C ARG A 775 9.27 2.62 -25.71
N PHE A 776 9.20 3.90 -25.41
CA PHE A 776 9.93 4.55 -24.32
C PHE A 776 8.96 5.17 -23.33
N ILE A 777 9.25 5.04 -22.07
CA ILE A 777 8.57 5.72 -20.97
C ILE A 777 9.63 6.37 -20.08
N VAL A 778 9.43 7.63 -19.80
CA VAL A 778 10.19 8.40 -18.83
C VAL A 778 9.20 8.91 -17.80
N ALA A 779 9.41 8.57 -16.53
CA ALA A 779 8.59 9.05 -15.45
C ALA A 779 9.49 9.55 -14.31
N MET A 780 9.26 10.79 -13.86
CA MET A 780 10.08 11.45 -12.83
C MET A 780 9.19 12.10 -11.79
N ASN A 781 9.59 12.01 -10.54
CA ASN A 781 9.00 12.74 -9.42
C ASN A 781 10.08 13.56 -8.71
N PHE A 782 9.77 14.80 -8.43
CA PHE A 782 10.53 15.72 -7.57
C PHE A 782 9.60 16.10 -6.44
N ASN A 783 9.98 15.85 -5.19
CA ASN A 783 9.12 16.00 -4.04
C ASN A 783 9.86 16.61 -2.85
N LYS A 784 9.19 17.46 -2.10
CA LYS A 784 9.70 18.00 -0.84
C LYS A 784 8.59 18.08 0.20
N ASN A 785 8.92 17.64 1.41
CA ASN A 785 8.06 17.73 2.59
C ASN A 785 8.68 18.67 3.61
N GLU A 786 7.88 19.56 4.17
CA GLU A 786 8.31 20.53 5.18
C GLU A 786 7.30 20.59 6.33
N ILE A 787 7.78 20.66 7.55
CA ILE A 787 6.97 20.95 8.73
C ILE A 787 6.90 22.48 8.85
N THR A 788 5.68 23.04 8.82
CA THR A 788 5.48 24.49 8.75
C THR A 788 5.33 25.17 10.11
N ASN A 789 5.05 24.39 11.17
CA ASN A 789 4.82 24.88 12.53
C ASN A 789 5.87 24.42 13.56
N LYS A 790 7.12 24.18 13.16
CA LYS A 790 8.17 23.63 14.05
C LYS A 790 8.32 24.39 15.36
N ASN A 791 8.29 25.71 15.30
CA ASN A 791 8.47 26.59 16.46
C ASN A 791 7.20 26.71 17.33
N GLU A 792 6.07 26.17 16.87
CA GLU A 792 4.79 26.19 17.57
C GLU A 792 4.48 24.85 18.24
N ILE A 793 5.34 23.83 18.04
CA ILE A 793 5.18 22.51 18.66
C ILE A 793 5.63 22.62 20.13
N ILE A 794 4.65 22.72 21.01
CA ILE A 794 4.91 22.84 22.45
C ILE A 794 4.88 21.45 23.08
N THR A 795 5.96 21.11 23.79
CA THR A 795 5.99 19.91 24.65
C THR A 795 5.15 20.20 25.90
N PRO A 796 4.17 19.32 26.23
CA PRO A 796 3.36 19.48 27.41
C PRO A 796 4.21 19.65 28.69
N PRO A 797 3.80 20.51 29.64
CA PRO A 797 4.51 20.71 30.90
C PRO A 797 4.72 19.40 31.69
N GLU A 798 3.75 18.49 31.63
CA GLU A 798 3.78 17.17 32.27
C GLU A 798 4.97 16.33 31.78
N ILE A 799 5.28 16.39 30.49
CA ILE A 799 6.45 15.70 29.90
C ILE A 799 7.72 16.46 30.26
N SER A 800 7.75 17.78 30.13
CA SER A 800 8.93 18.60 30.41
C SER A 800 9.40 18.49 31.88
N ALA A 801 8.49 18.16 32.79
CA ALA A 801 8.81 17.92 34.19
C ALA A 801 9.57 16.59 34.45
N ILE A 802 9.51 15.63 33.55
CA ILE A 802 10.06 14.27 33.75
C ILE A 802 11.14 13.87 32.73
N THR A 803 11.24 14.60 31.61
CA THR A 803 12.27 14.34 30.57
C THR A 803 12.53 15.61 29.76
N SER A 804 13.74 15.73 29.21
CA SER A 804 14.11 16.76 28.23
C SER A 804 13.74 16.42 26.79
N ILE A 805 13.16 15.23 26.54
CA ILE A 805 12.77 14.80 25.19
C ILE A 805 11.53 15.59 24.77
N PRO A 806 11.58 16.31 23.64
CA PRO A 806 10.44 17.11 23.17
C PRO A 806 9.33 16.22 22.62
N LEU A 807 8.11 16.77 22.48
CA LEU A 807 6.96 16.07 21.90
C LEU A 807 7.25 15.57 20.48
N MET A 808 7.92 16.40 19.68
CA MET A 808 8.37 16.07 18.32
C MET A 808 9.81 16.55 18.16
N GLY A 809 10.75 15.63 18.29
CA GLY A 809 12.18 15.91 18.22
C GLY A 809 12.76 15.78 16.81
N ARG A 810 14.08 15.91 16.71
CA ARG A 810 14.83 15.85 15.45
C ARG A 810 14.60 14.57 14.65
N VAL A 811 14.47 13.43 15.33
CA VAL A 811 14.32 12.12 14.68
C VAL A 811 12.99 12.06 13.93
N GLU A 812 11.90 12.41 14.57
CA GLU A 812 10.57 12.34 13.96
C GLU A 812 10.35 13.46 12.94
N GLN A 813 10.85 14.68 13.21
CA GLN A 813 10.84 15.76 12.20
C GLN A 813 11.63 15.36 10.95
N GLY A 814 12.84 14.81 11.14
CA GLY A 814 13.70 14.32 10.06
C GLY A 814 13.05 13.20 9.24
N ARG A 815 12.33 12.29 9.89
CA ARG A 815 11.58 11.22 9.21
C ARG A 815 10.53 11.76 8.23
N ILE A 816 9.83 12.83 8.62
CA ILE A 816 8.82 13.48 7.78
C ILE A 816 9.47 14.24 6.61
N GLU A 817 10.56 14.98 6.88
CA GLU A 817 11.11 15.93 5.91
C GLU A 817 12.20 15.33 5.02
N LYS A 818 12.98 14.39 5.55
CA LYS A 818 14.22 13.90 4.92
C LYS A 818 14.30 12.37 4.80
N GLY A 819 13.43 11.63 5.47
CA GLY A 819 13.47 10.17 5.53
C GLY A 819 13.06 9.46 4.23
N GLN A 820 12.68 10.19 3.20
CA GLN A 820 12.29 9.67 1.90
C GLN A 820 13.04 10.41 0.78
N PRO A 821 13.25 9.77 -0.39
CA PRO A 821 14.00 10.40 -1.48
C PRO A 821 13.28 11.65 -2.00
N LEU A 822 14.05 12.72 -2.24
CA LEU A 822 13.54 13.96 -2.83
C LEU A 822 13.26 13.83 -4.33
N THR A 823 13.85 12.83 -4.98
CA THR A 823 13.70 12.59 -6.41
C THR A 823 13.61 11.09 -6.67
N SER A 824 12.77 10.69 -7.60
CA SER A 824 12.68 9.32 -8.09
C SER A 824 12.39 9.32 -9.58
N TRP A 825 13.20 8.58 -10.35
CA TRP A 825 13.10 8.55 -11.81
C TRP A 825 13.02 7.11 -12.31
N ASN A 826 12.30 6.93 -13.39
CA ASN A 826 12.16 5.67 -14.10
C ASN A 826 12.28 5.91 -15.61
N PHE A 827 13.21 5.23 -16.24
CA PHE A 827 13.40 5.21 -17.68
C PHE A 827 13.17 3.78 -18.16
N SER A 828 12.24 3.56 -19.05
CA SER A 828 11.92 2.24 -19.58
C SER A 828 11.90 2.25 -21.10
N GLY A 829 12.65 1.34 -21.73
CA GLY A 829 12.66 1.06 -23.14
C GLY A 829 12.20 -0.38 -23.42
N SER A 830 11.19 -0.56 -24.27
CA SER A 830 10.72 -1.88 -24.70
C SER A 830 10.77 -2.01 -26.22
N TYR A 831 11.44 -3.04 -26.70
CA TYR A 831 11.50 -3.42 -28.10
C TYR A 831 10.81 -4.78 -28.27
N ASN A 832 9.85 -4.86 -29.17
CA ASN A 832 9.22 -6.11 -29.56
C ASN A 832 9.47 -6.36 -31.04
N TYR A 833 9.87 -7.56 -31.38
CA TYR A 833 10.08 -8.02 -32.75
C TYR A 833 9.48 -9.41 -32.93
N ASP A 834 8.40 -9.51 -33.70
CA ASP A 834 7.63 -10.75 -33.91
C ASP A 834 7.30 -11.43 -32.55
N LYS A 835 7.98 -12.55 -32.25
CA LYS A 835 7.79 -13.30 -31.01
C LYS A 835 8.68 -12.85 -29.85
N PHE A 836 9.66 -12.00 -30.12
CA PHE A 836 10.64 -11.56 -29.13
C PHE A 836 10.25 -10.23 -28.49
N GLY A 837 10.45 -10.13 -27.20
CA GLY A 837 10.34 -8.87 -26.46
C GLY A 837 11.55 -8.65 -25.59
N LEU A 838 12.08 -7.42 -25.60
CA LEU A 838 13.16 -6.96 -24.74
C LEU A 838 12.69 -5.70 -24.01
N THR A 839 12.85 -5.68 -22.70
CA THR A 839 12.60 -4.48 -21.88
C THR A 839 13.81 -4.19 -21.01
N VAL A 840 14.28 -2.95 -21.08
CA VAL A 840 15.30 -2.40 -20.19
C VAL A 840 14.64 -1.31 -19.36
N ARG A 841 14.85 -1.33 -18.05
CA ARG A 841 14.39 -0.29 -17.15
C ARG A 841 15.56 0.19 -16.30
N VAL A 842 15.67 1.50 -16.16
CA VAL A 842 16.66 2.14 -15.29
C VAL A 842 15.90 3.02 -14.29
N MET A 843 16.12 2.77 -13.01
CA MET A 843 15.50 3.50 -11.91
C MET A 843 16.57 4.26 -11.13
N ARG A 844 16.28 5.51 -10.79
CA ARG A 844 17.09 6.31 -9.89
C ARG A 844 16.29 6.69 -8.67
N TYR A 845 16.81 6.36 -7.52
CA TYR A 845 16.32 6.82 -6.23
C TYR A 845 17.26 7.92 -5.73
N GLY A 846 16.69 9.07 -5.37
CA GLY A 846 17.42 10.22 -4.86
C GLY A 846 17.95 10.00 -3.45
N GLU A 847 18.72 10.94 -2.97
CA GLU A 847 19.22 10.94 -1.59
C GLU A 847 18.11 11.08 -0.56
N PHE A 848 18.36 10.50 0.61
CA PHE A 848 17.55 10.68 1.82
C PHE A 848 18.44 10.75 3.05
N SER A 849 17.94 11.30 4.15
CA SER A 849 18.73 11.45 5.38
C SER A 849 17.98 10.87 6.57
N ILE A 850 18.75 10.29 7.48
CA ILE A 850 18.29 9.87 8.80
C ILE A 850 18.94 10.77 9.84
N LEU A 851 18.11 11.51 10.57
CA LEU A 851 18.56 12.37 11.67
C LEU A 851 18.53 11.58 12.98
N ASN A 852 19.46 11.88 13.84
CA ASN A 852 19.57 11.35 15.20
C ASN A 852 19.38 12.47 16.25
N ASN A 853 19.11 12.10 17.50
CA ASN A 853 19.13 13.06 18.61
C ASN A 853 20.53 13.69 18.79
N ASP A 854 21.58 12.91 18.53
CA ASP A 854 22.95 13.40 18.41
C ASP A 854 23.25 13.77 16.96
N PRO A 855 23.42 15.06 16.62
CA PRO A 855 23.69 15.49 15.24
C PRO A 855 24.96 14.89 14.62
N THR A 856 25.93 14.46 15.43
CA THR A 856 27.17 13.81 14.93
C THR A 856 26.92 12.41 14.37
N ARG A 857 25.71 11.91 14.54
CA ARG A 857 25.22 10.62 14.01
C ARG A 857 24.23 10.78 12.85
N ASP A 858 23.99 12.01 12.41
CA ASP A 858 23.18 12.23 11.20
C ASP A 858 23.87 11.60 10.00
N GLN A 859 23.08 10.99 9.11
CA GLN A 859 23.63 10.39 7.89
C GLN A 859 22.71 10.66 6.72
N THR A 860 23.30 11.15 5.63
CA THR A 860 22.68 11.21 4.30
C THR A 860 23.19 10.04 3.47
N TYR A 861 22.25 9.33 2.85
CA TYR A 861 22.52 8.25 1.92
C TYR A 861 22.35 8.78 0.51
N GLY A 862 23.32 8.51 -0.34
CA GLY A 862 23.40 9.02 -1.71
C GLY A 862 22.42 8.39 -2.67
N ASN A 863 22.49 8.82 -3.91
CA ASN A 863 21.63 8.31 -4.99
C ASN A 863 21.96 6.86 -5.33
N VAL A 864 20.91 6.07 -5.63
CA VAL A 864 21.06 4.69 -6.11
C VAL A 864 20.46 4.56 -7.51
N TRP A 865 21.21 3.93 -8.40
CA TRP A 865 20.77 3.59 -9.75
C TRP A 865 20.63 2.07 -9.87
N ASN A 866 19.45 1.59 -10.21
CA ASN A 866 19.19 0.19 -10.52
C ASN A 866 18.81 0.04 -11.98
N ALA A 867 19.27 -1.05 -12.60
CA ALA A 867 18.86 -1.40 -13.95
C ALA A 867 18.26 -2.80 -13.97
N ASP A 868 17.15 -2.96 -14.67
CA ASP A 868 16.43 -4.22 -14.86
C ASP A 868 16.45 -4.61 -16.33
N LEU A 869 16.42 -5.92 -16.57
CA LEU A 869 16.35 -6.51 -17.90
C LEU A 869 15.28 -7.61 -17.91
N ASP A 870 14.38 -7.59 -18.91
CA ASP A 870 13.39 -8.64 -19.15
C ASP A 870 13.45 -9.04 -20.63
N PHE A 871 13.69 -10.30 -20.90
CA PHE A 871 13.64 -10.88 -22.24
C PHE A 871 12.49 -11.89 -22.29
N SER A 872 11.59 -11.73 -23.25
CA SER A 872 10.42 -12.59 -23.42
C SER A 872 10.38 -13.22 -24.82
N TYR A 873 9.84 -14.43 -24.90
CA TYR A 873 9.63 -15.16 -26.15
C TYR A 873 8.23 -15.79 -26.18
N LYS A 874 7.45 -15.43 -27.19
CA LYS A 874 6.13 -15.98 -27.44
C LYS A 874 6.25 -17.32 -28.17
N LEU A 875 6.31 -18.40 -27.39
CA LEU A 875 6.49 -19.76 -27.89
C LEU A 875 5.30 -20.22 -28.76
N MET A 876 4.08 -19.92 -28.28
CA MET A 876 2.80 -20.13 -29.00
C MET A 876 1.94 -18.88 -28.86
N GLN A 877 0.82 -18.77 -29.58
CA GLN A 877 -0.08 -17.59 -29.47
C GLN A 877 -0.54 -17.33 -28.03
N ASN A 878 -0.69 -18.40 -27.24
CA ASN A 878 -1.21 -18.39 -25.87
C ASN A 878 -0.16 -18.70 -24.80
N LEU A 879 1.14 -18.84 -25.17
CA LEU A 879 2.21 -19.22 -24.24
C LEU A 879 3.42 -18.30 -24.44
N THR A 880 3.76 -17.56 -23.38
CA THR A 880 4.94 -16.68 -23.33
C THR A 880 5.87 -17.15 -22.21
N LEU A 881 7.15 -17.28 -22.52
CA LEU A 881 8.25 -17.47 -21.57
C LEU A 881 9.03 -16.18 -21.43
N ALA A 882 9.51 -15.86 -20.25
CA ALA A 882 10.43 -14.75 -20.04
C ALA A 882 11.52 -15.12 -19.04
N VAL A 883 12.67 -14.50 -19.19
CA VAL A 883 13.77 -14.52 -18.23
C VAL A 883 14.22 -13.10 -18.00
N GLY A 884 14.58 -12.76 -16.78
CA GLY A 884 14.97 -11.39 -16.49
C GLY A 884 15.81 -11.27 -15.23
N SER A 885 16.27 -10.06 -15.00
CA SER A 885 16.99 -9.69 -13.79
C SER A 885 16.56 -8.30 -13.34
N ASN A 886 16.20 -8.17 -12.07
CA ASN A 886 16.08 -6.89 -11.43
C ASN A 886 17.41 -6.53 -10.77
N ASN A 887 17.82 -5.25 -10.83
CA ASN A 887 19.12 -4.79 -10.36
C ASN A 887 20.29 -5.62 -10.96
N ILE A 888 20.34 -5.72 -12.27
CA ILE A 888 21.29 -6.60 -13.00
C ILE A 888 22.77 -6.31 -12.64
N PHE A 889 23.09 -5.06 -12.28
CA PHE A 889 24.46 -4.65 -11.91
C PHE A 889 24.80 -4.93 -10.43
N ASP A 890 23.87 -5.52 -9.66
CA ASP A 890 24.08 -5.87 -8.26
C ASP A 890 24.41 -4.65 -7.38
N THR A 891 23.75 -3.52 -7.64
CA THR A 891 23.98 -2.26 -6.94
C THR A 891 23.41 -2.32 -5.52
N TYR A 892 24.19 -1.84 -4.56
CA TYR A 892 23.78 -1.67 -3.15
C TYR A 892 23.71 -0.18 -2.79
N PRO A 893 22.84 0.22 -1.84
CA PRO A 893 22.86 1.57 -1.28
C PRO A 893 24.09 1.79 -0.40
N ASP A 894 24.33 3.04 -0.02
CA ASP A 894 25.38 3.41 0.92
C ASP A 894 25.25 2.64 2.23
N LYS A 895 26.38 2.26 2.78
CA LYS A 895 26.42 1.62 4.10
C LYS A 895 26.12 2.62 5.20
N THR A 896 25.42 2.13 6.20
CA THR A 896 25.21 2.85 7.46
C THR A 896 26.54 3.01 8.20
N ILE A 897 26.83 4.22 8.69
CA ILE A 897 28.06 4.48 9.47
C ILE A 897 28.11 3.58 10.70
N LYS A 898 29.31 3.22 11.14
CA LYS A 898 29.55 2.25 12.24
C LYS A 898 28.76 2.59 13.50
N LYS A 899 28.68 3.88 13.88
CA LYS A 899 27.92 4.36 15.05
C LYS A 899 26.42 4.08 14.97
N ASN A 900 25.83 3.97 13.76
CA ASN A 900 24.41 3.78 13.53
C ASN A 900 24.07 2.33 13.13
N SER A 901 25.05 1.52 12.71
CA SER A 901 24.87 0.18 12.17
C SER A 901 24.83 -0.94 13.22
N PHE A 902 24.65 -0.58 14.49
CA PHE A 902 24.70 -1.53 15.59
C PHE A 902 25.97 -2.39 15.53
N HIS A 903 27.14 -1.74 15.62
CA HIS A 903 28.46 -2.35 15.51
C HIS A 903 28.77 -2.98 14.14
N GLY A 904 28.12 -2.54 13.05
CA GLY A 904 28.28 -3.11 11.71
C GLY A 904 27.36 -4.30 11.41
N ILE A 905 26.53 -4.71 12.37
CA ILE A 905 25.58 -5.83 12.20
C ILE A 905 24.48 -5.47 11.19
N PHE A 906 24.03 -4.19 11.17
CA PHE A 906 23.01 -3.68 10.25
C PHE A 906 23.64 -2.70 9.25
N PRO A 907 24.25 -3.22 8.19
CA PRO A 907 25.12 -2.42 7.31
C PRO A 907 24.36 -1.47 6.38
N TYR A 908 23.05 -1.63 6.19
CA TYR A 908 22.24 -0.82 5.29
C TYR A 908 21.04 -0.24 6.03
N SER A 909 20.53 0.91 5.55
CA SER A 909 19.32 1.52 6.11
C SER A 909 18.07 0.75 5.70
N SER A 910 17.21 0.42 6.67
CA SER A 910 15.86 -0.12 6.40
C SER A 910 14.91 0.89 5.73
N LEU A 911 15.30 2.15 5.62
CA LEU A 911 14.55 3.19 4.90
C LEU A 911 15.03 3.35 3.45
N SER A 912 16.00 2.55 2.99
CA SER A 912 16.49 2.62 1.61
C SER A 912 15.38 2.40 0.60
N PRO A 913 15.10 3.37 -0.29
CA PRO A 913 14.04 3.24 -1.29
C PRO A 913 14.35 2.18 -2.35
N SER A 914 15.64 1.91 -2.63
CA SER A 914 16.07 0.86 -3.56
C SER A 914 15.97 -0.54 -2.96
N GLY A 915 15.83 -0.65 -1.63
CA GLY A 915 16.12 -1.89 -0.90
C GLY A 915 17.62 -2.16 -0.84
N PHE A 916 17.99 -3.35 -0.35
CA PHE A 916 19.41 -3.76 -0.21
C PHE A 916 19.60 -5.28 -0.39
N ASN A 917 18.75 -5.92 -1.19
CA ASN A 917 18.80 -7.38 -1.43
C ASN A 917 19.79 -7.79 -2.54
N GLY A 918 20.26 -6.81 -3.35
CA GLY A 918 21.13 -7.05 -4.49
C GLY A 918 20.34 -7.51 -5.73
N ARG A 919 21.02 -8.21 -6.65
CA ARG A 919 20.47 -8.68 -7.93
C ARG A 919 19.49 -9.83 -7.73
N PHE A 920 18.30 -9.75 -8.36
CA PHE A 920 17.31 -10.81 -8.41
C PHE A 920 17.16 -11.33 -9.84
N ILE A 921 17.34 -12.65 -10.06
CA ILE A 921 17.19 -13.31 -11.36
C ILE A 921 15.92 -14.15 -11.34
N TYR A 922 15.12 -14.09 -12.42
CA TYR A 922 13.84 -14.78 -12.49
C TYR A 922 13.55 -15.39 -13.86
N ALA A 923 12.68 -16.39 -13.85
CA ALA A 923 11.98 -16.92 -15.02
C ALA A 923 10.47 -16.79 -14.83
N ARG A 924 9.75 -16.55 -15.92
CA ARG A 924 8.29 -16.37 -15.92
C ARG A 924 7.65 -17.13 -17.06
N LEU A 925 6.50 -17.74 -16.77
CA LEU A 925 5.61 -18.42 -17.70
C LEU A 925 4.24 -17.75 -17.65
N ASN A 926 3.68 -17.39 -18.79
CA ASN A 926 2.31 -16.90 -18.92
C ASN A 926 1.55 -17.76 -19.96
N VAL A 927 0.39 -18.29 -19.59
CA VAL A 927 -0.53 -19.04 -20.44
C VAL A 927 -1.90 -18.36 -20.41
N SER A 928 -2.49 -18.12 -21.57
CA SER A 928 -3.77 -17.44 -21.73
C SER A 928 -4.58 -18.12 -22.82
N MET A 929 -5.65 -18.87 -22.45
CA MET A 929 -6.52 -19.63 -23.39
C MET A 929 -7.97 -19.16 -23.32
#